data_8097090a1cf4a89c335be03dca4d67a5
#
_entry.id   8097090a1cf4a89c335be03dca4d67a5
#
_cell.length_a   1.000
_cell.length_b   1.000
_cell.length_c   1.000
_cell.angle_alpha   90.00
_cell.angle_beta   90.00
_cell.angle_gamma   90.00
#
_symmetry.space_group_name_H-M   'P 1'
#
loop_
_entity.id
_entity.type
_entity.pdbx_description
1 polymer ?
#
loop_
_entity_poly.entity_id
_entity_poly.type
_entity_poly.pdbx_seq_one_letter_code
_entity_poly.pdbx_strand_id
1 'polypeptide(L)'
;YSFTDKQGRTVLTRQMNNSEEHDTYYIYNDKGNLCFVLQPKYQESADLGKYAFQYEYDARGRCTKKILPGADFVEYTYNAADQLVFSQDGNQRAQATKKWTYYLYDKFGRLTEQGECTNKSATSSPVVYIHNYYDGYGFINGTGFTDSNYKLTEAQKAYGKGYQTGSVISIFGDSKKIYLMYQYDIQGRVVKTVQNNLLDGLDVTETTFTFSSNPQTVVHKNTYKENGTQKSITETYIYTYDYADRISKVEHTLNDTKVVLSENTYNKLGQLVNRSLHGASADIMGYAYNIRNWLTRIESPNLILKLNYGYSAGGGNIASMFWKSGEEGRQKYTFTYDGLGRMLNADHLILGQQDEDDDDWGVTTGLMSIQTGRQIEETPLARENAFTERVTEYDKNGNILKLVRYGQTGANSYGVIDNLTMTLTGNRLNRVDDASTASAYGGGFEFKDAVKQDNEYAYDANGNLTQDLNKGIEDIQYNCLNLPRLVKFKDQSTITYTYAADGTKLRVEHKIGNSTTRTTYCSNVIYEGGTAKCLLTEEGYVSLDDREYHYYLKDHQGNNRVLVNKNGGVEEINHYYPFGGVFASEENVQPYKYNGKELDTKKGLNWYDYGARQYDAALGIFTTVDPSSEKYYPTSPYVYCGGDPINRIDPTGADWYKDSDGNYHWAERGGDIAEGWTWVGSSVSIEISKSKYVNYYENGGIKIRNDKPNFSRMESYWSWL
;
A
#
# COMPACT_ATOMS: atom_id res chain seq x y z
N TYR A 1 24.80 -5.69 12.33
CA TYR A 1 25.25 -6.15 13.66
C TYR A 1 24.29 -5.63 14.72
N SER A 2 23.96 -6.46 15.73
CA SER A 2 23.17 -6.04 16.89
C SER A 2 24.01 -6.24 18.16
N PHE A 3 24.04 -5.22 19.01
CA PHE A 3 24.76 -5.23 20.28
C PHE A 3 23.72 -5.16 21.41
N THR A 4 23.89 -6.02 22.41
CA THR A 4 22.98 -6.13 23.54
C THR A 4 23.69 -5.82 24.85
N ASP A 5 22.95 -5.31 25.83
CA ASP A 5 23.42 -5.15 27.17
C ASP A 5 23.41 -6.50 27.94
N LYS A 6 23.83 -6.46 29.24
CA LYS A 6 23.85 -7.67 30.07
C LYS A 6 22.46 -8.25 30.37
N GLN A 7 21.40 -7.51 30.06
CA GLN A 7 20.00 -7.95 30.24
C GLN A 7 19.40 -8.49 28.93
N GLY A 8 20.20 -8.54 27.84
CA GLY A 8 19.79 -9.00 26.53
C GLY A 8 19.01 -7.97 25.71
N ARG A 9 18.93 -6.70 26.14
CA ARG A 9 18.26 -5.64 25.38
C ARG A 9 19.19 -5.08 24.32
N THR A 10 18.69 -4.89 23.11
CA THR A 10 19.45 -4.24 22.03
C THR A 10 19.74 -2.78 22.41
N VAL A 11 21.01 -2.40 22.46
CA VAL A 11 21.45 -1.02 22.76
C VAL A 11 22.01 -0.31 21.53
N LEU A 12 22.38 -1.07 20.50
CA LEU A 12 22.86 -0.56 19.24
C LEU A 12 22.57 -1.56 18.12
N THR A 13 22.04 -1.08 17.01
CA THR A 13 22.10 -1.79 15.74
C THR A 13 22.99 -1.03 14.77
N ARG A 14 23.93 -1.73 14.16
CA ARG A 14 24.85 -1.18 13.15
C ARG A 14 24.57 -1.81 11.81
N GLN A 15 24.28 -1.00 10.83
CA GLN A 15 24.23 -1.37 9.43
C GLN A 15 25.47 -0.80 8.75
N MET A 16 26.00 -1.51 7.75
CA MET A 16 27.24 -1.10 7.04
C MET A 16 26.90 -0.74 5.60
N ASN A 17 27.16 0.50 5.23
CA ASN A 17 27.18 0.92 3.83
C ASN A 17 28.62 0.95 3.36
N ASN A 18 29.11 -0.17 2.80
CA ASN A 18 30.52 -0.43 2.55
C ASN A 18 31.34 -0.28 3.85
N SER A 19 32.13 0.79 3.98
CA SER A 19 32.91 1.12 5.20
C SER A 19 32.21 2.13 6.12
N GLU A 20 31.06 2.67 5.73
CA GLU A 20 30.33 3.66 6.51
C GLU A 20 29.39 2.97 7.51
N GLU A 21 29.43 3.42 8.77
CA GLU A 21 28.58 2.92 9.85
C GLU A 21 27.28 3.72 9.94
N HIS A 22 26.16 3.01 9.93
CA HIS A 22 24.82 3.55 10.16
C HIS A 22 24.30 2.98 11.49
N ASP A 23 24.55 3.70 12.57
CA ASP A 23 24.29 3.28 13.93
C ASP A 23 22.95 3.80 14.43
N THR A 24 22.11 2.89 14.93
CA THR A 24 20.88 3.24 15.65
C THR A 24 21.04 2.85 17.11
N TYR A 25 20.94 3.81 18.02
CA TYR A 25 21.10 3.59 19.45
C TYR A 25 19.76 3.50 20.16
N TYR A 26 19.65 2.57 21.10
CA TYR A 26 18.48 2.33 21.92
C TYR A 26 18.81 2.61 23.38
N ILE A 27 18.10 3.55 23.99
CA ILE A 27 18.36 4.02 25.34
C ILE A 27 17.16 3.67 26.23
N TYR A 28 17.45 2.98 27.34
CA TYR A 28 16.46 2.50 28.29
C TYR A 28 16.58 3.20 29.63
N ASN A 29 15.45 3.34 30.33
CA ASN A 29 15.47 3.78 31.72
C ASN A 29 15.81 2.61 32.67
N ASP A 30 15.95 2.93 33.99
CA ASP A 30 16.28 1.94 35.01
C ASP A 30 15.25 0.82 35.17
N LYS A 31 14.01 1.03 34.71
CA LYS A 31 12.93 0.03 34.66
C LYS A 31 12.98 -0.86 33.42
N GLY A 32 13.86 -0.57 32.48
CA GLY A 32 13.99 -1.31 31.21
C GLY A 32 13.05 -0.84 30.09
N ASN A 33 12.36 0.28 30.25
CA ASN A 33 11.54 0.85 29.20
C ASN A 33 12.40 1.63 28.21
N LEU A 34 12.14 1.49 26.92
CA LEU A 34 12.81 2.21 25.82
C LEU A 34 12.43 3.69 25.86
N CYS A 35 13.39 4.58 26.13
CA CYS A 35 13.14 6.02 26.24
C CYS A 35 13.50 6.79 24.98
N PHE A 36 14.58 6.37 24.31
CA PHE A 36 15.01 7.00 23.06
C PHE A 36 15.47 5.94 22.06
N VAL A 37 15.16 6.20 20.80
CA VAL A 37 15.87 5.57 19.69
C VAL A 37 16.47 6.68 18.84
N LEU A 38 17.80 6.68 18.74
CA LEU A 38 18.56 7.68 18.00
C LEU A 38 18.87 7.13 16.60
N GLN A 39 18.32 7.76 15.58
CA GLN A 39 18.53 7.38 14.17
C GLN A 39 19.99 7.57 13.75
N PRO A 40 20.45 6.92 12.65
CA PRO A 40 21.83 7.07 12.17
C PRO A 40 22.26 8.52 11.93
N LYS A 41 21.38 9.38 11.40
CA LYS A 41 21.65 10.80 11.16
C LYS A 41 21.84 11.62 12.45
N TYR A 42 21.33 11.15 13.59
CA TYR A 42 21.50 11.81 14.88
C TYR A 42 22.96 12.03 15.24
N GLN A 43 23.86 11.09 14.87
CA GLN A 43 25.29 11.16 15.17
C GLN A 43 25.98 12.40 14.56
N GLU A 44 25.39 12.99 13.52
CA GLU A 44 25.97 14.13 12.82
C GLU A 44 25.57 15.48 13.43
N SER A 45 24.38 15.56 14.06
CA SER A 45 23.82 16.85 14.50
C SER A 45 23.38 16.89 15.97
N ALA A 46 23.23 15.73 16.62
CA ALA A 46 22.76 15.59 18.00
C ALA A 46 21.40 16.30 18.29
N ASP A 47 20.54 16.42 17.27
CA ASP A 47 19.22 17.06 17.39
C ASP A 47 18.14 15.99 17.64
N LEU A 48 17.69 15.89 18.90
CA LEU A 48 16.66 14.93 19.32
C LEU A 48 15.31 15.17 18.61
N GLY A 49 14.97 16.43 18.37
CA GLY A 49 13.68 16.76 17.74
C GLY A 49 13.58 16.33 16.28
N LYS A 50 14.73 16.22 15.59
CA LYS A 50 14.78 15.85 14.17
C LYS A 50 15.01 14.36 13.96
N TYR A 51 15.78 13.69 14.85
CA TYR A 51 16.33 12.37 14.57
C TYR A 51 16.17 11.36 15.71
N ALA A 52 15.29 11.61 16.67
CA ALA A 52 15.06 10.67 17.75
C ALA A 52 13.58 10.35 17.93
N PHE A 53 13.29 9.06 18.10
CA PHE A 53 12.04 8.62 18.71
C PHE A 53 12.18 8.75 20.21
N GLN A 54 11.17 9.31 20.87
CA GLN A 54 11.25 9.61 22.31
C GLN A 54 9.98 9.11 23.01
N TYR A 55 10.13 8.51 24.19
CA TYR A 55 9.05 7.91 24.95
C TYR A 55 9.14 8.28 26.42
N GLU A 56 8.01 8.65 27.00
CA GLU A 56 7.85 8.86 28.44
C GLU A 56 6.85 7.84 29.00
N TYR A 57 7.09 7.40 30.22
CA TYR A 57 6.31 6.36 30.86
C TYR A 57 5.84 6.75 32.24
N ASP A 58 4.68 6.25 32.64
CA ASP A 58 4.21 6.38 34.01
C ASP A 58 4.87 5.37 34.98
N ALA A 59 4.42 5.41 36.25
CA ALA A 59 4.95 4.50 37.26
C ALA A 59 4.68 3.01 37.01
N ARG A 60 3.66 2.69 36.18
CA ARG A 60 3.29 1.34 35.77
C ARG A 60 4.02 0.87 34.50
N GLY A 61 4.82 1.74 33.86
CA GLY A 61 5.53 1.43 32.61
C GLY A 61 4.69 1.58 31.36
N ARG A 62 3.54 2.29 31.42
CA ARG A 62 2.71 2.59 30.25
C ARG A 62 3.23 3.86 29.59
N CYS A 63 3.34 3.87 28.26
CA CYS A 63 3.77 5.03 27.49
C CYS A 63 2.73 6.16 27.64
N THR A 64 3.13 7.29 28.21
CA THR A 64 2.25 8.46 28.39
C THR A 64 2.49 9.55 27.38
N LYS A 65 3.64 9.53 26.71
CA LYS A 65 3.99 10.47 25.67
C LYS A 65 4.97 9.86 24.68
N LYS A 66 4.77 10.12 23.42
CA LYS A 66 5.67 9.70 22.35
C LYS A 66 5.94 10.85 21.40
N ILE A 67 7.16 10.94 20.85
CA ILE A 67 7.56 11.90 19.82
C ILE A 67 8.19 11.10 18.68
N LEU A 68 7.71 11.30 17.47
CA LEU A 68 8.30 10.74 16.24
C LEU A 68 9.18 11.79 15.57
N PRO A 69 10.29 11.41 14.90
CA PRO A 69 11.11 12.34 14.15
C PRO A 69 10.30 13.11 13.11
N GLY A 70 10.27 14.44 13.21
CA GLY A 70 9.53 15.31 12.29
C GLY A 70 8.07 15.56 12.68
N ALA A 71 7.60 15.08 13.85
CA ALA A 71 6.25 15.34 14.37
C ALA A 71 6.33 15.89 15.80
N ASP A 72 5.28 16.56 16.24
CA ASP A 72 5.08 16.94 17.64
C ASP A 72 4.61 15.72 18.44
N PHE A 73 4.65 15.82 19.77
CA PHE A 73 4.34 14.70 20.65
C PHE A 73 2.86 14.27 20.60
N VAL A 74 2.62 13.00 20.89
CA VAL A 74 1.30 12.44 21.20
C VAL A 74 1.25 12.08 22.67
N GLU A 75 0.21 12.53 23.38
CA GLU A 75 -0.04 12.18 24.79
C GLU A 75 -1.10 11.08 24.91
N TYR A 76 -0.92 10.22 25.92
CA TYR A 76 -1.82 9.11 26.21
C TYR A 76 -2.27 9.15 27.67
N THR A 77 -3.52 8.80 27.92
CA THR A 77 -4.10 8.70 29.26
C THR A 77 -4.82 7.36 29.42
N TYR A 78 -4.57 6.70 30.52
CA TYR A 78 -5.07 5.36 30.81
C TYR A 78 -5.99 5.36 32.03
N ASN A 79 -6.95 4.42 32.03
CA ASN A 79 -7.79 4.14 33.19
C ASN A 79 -7.11 3.18 34.18
N ALA A 80 -7.80 2.83 35.27
CA ALA A 80 -7.31 1.91 36.27
C ALA A 80 -7.10 0.46 35.78
N ALA A 81 -7.77 0.10 34.69
CA ALA A 81 -7.67 -1.21 34.03
C ALA A 81 -6.58 -1.26 32.93
N ASP A 82 -5.68 -0.24 32.90
CA ASP A 82 -4.59 -0.07 31.94
C ASP A 82 -5.04 0.10 30.48
N GLN A 83 -6.32 0.47 30.26
CA GLN A 83 -6.84 0.76 28.93
C GLN A 83 -6.63 2.23 28.63
N LEU A 84 -6.27 2.55 27.40
CA LEU A 84 -6.18 3.91 26.90
C LEU A 84 -7.56 4.54 26.82
N VAL A 85 -7.74 5.69 27.44
CA VAL A 85 -9.04 6.40 27.43
C VAL A 85 -9.00 7.74 26.71
N PHE A 86 -7.81 8.36 26.60
CA PHE A 86 -7.61 9.57 25.80
C PHE A 86 -6.24 9.58 25.13
N SER A 87 -6.20 10.08 23.91
CA SER A 87 -4.98 10.51 23.24
C SER A 87 -5.12 11.93 22.71
N GLN A 88 -3.99 12.62 22.54
CA GLN A 88 -3.95 13.95 21.93
C GLN A 88 -2.68 14.09 21.09
N ASP A 89 -2.83 14.32 19.81
CA ASP A 89 -1.72 14.61 18.88
C ASP A 89 -1.41 16.10 18.77
N GLY A 90 -0.39 16.46 17.98
CA GLY A 90 0.04 17.83 17.78
C GLY A 90 -1.03 18.72 17.13
N ASN A 91 -1.72 18.20 16.12
CA ASN A 91 -2.77 18.93 15.42
C ASN A 91 -3.99 19.20 16.32
N GLN A 92 -4.39 18.23 17.15
CA GLN A 92 -5.46 18.39 18.12
C GLN A 92 -5.13 19.44 19.20
N ARG A 93 -3.85 19.51 19.61
CA ARG A 93 -3.37 20.57 20.54
C ARG A 93 -3.33 21.97 19.93
N ALA A 94 -3.01 22.06 18.63
CA ALA A 94 -2.88 23.30 17.90
C ALA A 94 -4.24 23.97 17.59
N GLN A 95 -5.35 23.25 17.72
CA GLN A 95 -6.68 23.82 17.49
C GLN A 95 -7.04 24.87 18.55
N ALA A 96 -7.79 25.91 18.12
CA ALA A 96 -8.26 26.97 19.02
C ALA A 96 -9.05 26.40 20.22
N THR A 97 -9.89 25.40 19.98
CA THR A 97 -10.49 24.55 21.02
C THR A 97 -9.78 23.21 20.97
N LYS A 98 -8.94 22.96 21.99
CA LYS A 98 -8.19 21.71 22.08
C LYS A 98 -9.14 20.51 22.06
N LYS A 99 -8.73 19.48 21.34
CA LYS A 99 -9.48 18.23 21.22
C LYS A 99 -8.67 17.04 21.67
N TRP A 100 -9.34 15.99 22.02
CA TRP A 100 -8.78 14.70 22.41
C TRP A 100 -9.56 13.59 21.71
N THR A 101 -8.87 12.57 21.26
CA THR A 101 -9.52 11.30 20.91
C THR A 101 -9.84 10.55 22.17
N TYR A 102 -11.07 10.08 22.33
CA TYR A 102 -11.49 9.28 23.47
C TYR A 102 -11.84 7.86 23.05
N TYR A 103 -11.75 6.93 24.02
CA TYR A 103 -12.01 5.51 23.85
C TYR A 103 -12.83 4.99 25.01
N LEU A 104 -13.92 4.27 24.69
CA LEU A 104 -14.78 3.62 25.67
C LEU A 104 -14.74 2.11 25.45
N TYR A 105 -14.82 1.39 26.55
CA TYR A 105 -14.71 -0.06 26.55
C TYR A 105 -15.87 -0.71 27.29
N ASP A 106 -16.25 -1.93 26.89
CA ASP A 106 -17.17 -2.75 27.65
C ASP A 106 -16.47 -3.42 28.86
N LYS A 107 -17.27 -4.18 29.61
CA LYS A 107 -16.78 -4.93 30.79
C LYS A 107 -15.77 -6.04 30.46
N PHE A 108 -15.64 -6.43 29.19
CA PHE A 108 -14.67 -7.41 28.73
C PHE A 108 -13.40 -6.76 28.16
N GLY A 109 -13.34 -5.43 28.12
CA GLY A 109 -12.21 -4.67 27.62
C GLY A 109 -12.20 -4.48 26.10
N ARG A 110 -13.34 -4.73 25.41
CA ARG A 110 -13.44 -4.51 23.96
C ARG A 110 -13.86 -3.06 23.70
N LEU A 111 -13.27 -2.44 22.69
CA LEU A 111 -13.54 -1.05 22.31
C LEU A 111 -14.98 -0.93 21.76
N THR A 112 -15.83 -0.21 22.49
CA THR A 112 -17.24 0.03 22.09
C THR A 112 -17.44 1.35 21.39
N GLU A 113 -16.64 2.37 21.73
CA GLU A 113 -16.78 3.68 21.11
C GLU A 113 -15.43 4.40 21.04
N GLN A 114 -15.20 5.06 19.90
CA GLN A 114 -14.09 5.96 19.67
C GLN A 114 -14.64 7.26 19.08
N GLY A 115 -14.06 8.39 19.48
CA GLY A 115 -14.48 9.68 18.96
C GLY A 115 -13.59 10.80 19.42
N GLU A 116 -14.02 12.02 19.16
CA GLU A 116 -13.32 13.25 19.55
C GLU A 116 -14.15 14.02 20.58
N CYS A 117 -13.48 14.61 21.56
CA CYS A 117 -14.12 15.37 22.63
C CYS A 117 -13.31 16.60 22.98
N THR A 118 -13.90 17.50 23.79
CA THR A 118 -13.23 18.65 24.40
C THR A 118 -13.04 18.42 25.90
N ASN A 119 -12.16 19.22 26.52
CA ASN A 119 -11.89 19.19 27.98
C ASN A 119 -11.48 17.81 28.54
N LYS A 120 -10.91 16.93 27.68
CA LYS A 120 -10.48 15.58 28.05
C LYS A 120 -11.61 14.80 28.78
N SER A 121 -12.80 14.84 28.21
CA SER A 121 -14.01 14.21 28.75
C SER A 121 -14.87 13.67 27.61
N ALA A 122 -15.15 12.35 27.63
CA ALA A 122 -16.01 11.69 26.65
C ALA A 122 -17.47 12.20 26.65
N THR A 123 -17.85 13.00 27.64
CA THR A 123 -19.20 13.62 27.73
C THR A 123 -19.20 15.10 27.34
N SER A 124 -18.02 15.71 27.06
CA SER A 124 -17.90 17.11 26.72
C SER A 124 -17.81 17.29 25.20
N SER A 125 -18.95 17.68 24.61
CA SER A 125 -19.10 17.86 23.15
C SER A 125 -18.57 16.68 22.33
N PRO A 126 -18.98 15.44 22.61
CA PRO A 126 -18.45 14.26 21.94
C PRO A 126 -18.91 14.23 20.49
N VAL A 127 -17.97 13.91 19.60
CA VAL A 127 -18.23 13.53 18.20
C VAL A 127 -17.84 12.07 18.07
N VAL A 128 -18.83 11.20 17.99
CA VAL A 128 -18.60 9.75 17.86
C VAL A 128 -18.12 9.45 16.45
N TYR A 129 -16.95 8.83 16.34
CA TYR A 129 -16.40 8.39 15.07
C TYR A 129 -16.81 6.97 14.73
N ILE A 130 -16.62 6.04 15.67
CA ILE A 130 -16.98 4.63 15.53
C ILE A 130 -17.69 4.18 16.78
N HIS A 131 -18.80 3.45 16.62
CA HIS A 131 -19.48 2.74 17.68
C HIS A 131 -19.64 1.28 17.30
N ASN A 132 -19.06 0.37 18.08
CA ASN A 132 -19.03 -1.06 17.84
C ASN A 132 -20.05 -1.81 18.70
N TYR A 133 -20.72 -2.78 18.12
CA TYR A 133 -21.63 -3.69 18.78
C TYR A 133 -21.04 -5.11 18.83
N TYR A 134 -21.24 -5.78 19.95
CA TYR A 134 -20.72 -7.12 20.19
C TYR A 134 -21.79 -8.06 20.72
N ASP A 135 -21.58 -9.38 20.56
CA ASP A 135 -22.35 -10.48 21.16
C ASP A 135 -23.78 -10.66 20.67
N GLY A 136 -24.43 -9.63 20.18
CA GLY A 136 -25.84 -9.69 19.82
C GLY A 136 -26.25 -8.68 18.77
N TYR A 137 -27.49 -8.78 18.31
CA TYR A 137 -28.03 -8.01 17.19
C TYR A 137 -29.15 -7.07 17.59
N GLY A 138 -29.23 -6.68 18.86
CA GLY A 138 -30.26 -5.74 19.35
C GLY A 138 -30.28 -4.38 18.64
N PHE A 139 -29.11 -3.95 18.17
CA PHE A 139 -28.92 -2.70 17.45
C PHE A 139 -29.63 -2.64 16.08
N ILE A 140 -29.92 -3.77 15.42
CA ILE A 140 -30.57 -3.79 14.10
C ILE A 140 -32.03 -3.30 14.13
N ASN A 141 -32.59 -3.08 15.31
CA ASN A 141 -33.90 -2.43 15.49
C ASN A 141 -33.76 -0.90 15.66
N GLY A 142 -32.51 -0.40 15.69
CA GLY A 142 -32.22 1.01 15.86
C GLY A 142 -32.25 1.81 14.56
N THR A 143 -32.08 3.12 14.70
CA THR A 143 -32.03 4.05 13.58
C THR A 143 -30.82 3.72 12.67
N GLY A 144 -31.07 3.67 11.37
CA GLY A 144 -30.05 3.42 10.35
C GLY A 144 -29.96 1.97 9.86
N PHE A 145 -30.42 1.00 10.66
CA PHE A 145 -30.49 -0.42 10.29
C PHE A 145 -31.90 -0.82 9.83
N THR A 146 -32.53 0.00 9.00
CA THR A 146 -33.96 -0.12 8.67
C THR A 146 -34.26 -1.07 7.52
N ASP A 147 -33.29 -1.32 6.65
CA ASP A 147 -33.48 -2.20 5.49
C ASP A 147 -33.67 -3.67 5.91
N SER A 148 -34.43 -4.41 5.10
CA SER A 148 -34.68 -5.84 5.33
C SER A 148 -33.45 -6.71 5.32
N ASN A 149 -32.38 -6.31 4.62
CA ASN A 149 -31.12 -7.04 4.57
C ASN A 149 -30.38 -7.08 5.91
N TYR A 150 -30.65 -6.14 6.85
CA TYR A 150 -30.14 -6.19 8.22
C TYR A 150 -30.89 -7.18 9.12
N LYS A 151 -32.09 -7.61 8.73
CA LYS A 151 -32.92 -8.48 9.56
C LYS A 151 -32.37 -9.92 9.52
N LEU A 152 -32.22 -10.50 10.70
CA LEU A 152 -31.75 -11.86 10.91
C LEU A 152 -32.80 -12.67 11.65
N THR A 153 -32.93 -13.96 11.35
CA THR A 153 -33.70 -14.93 12.13
C THR A 153 -32.99 -15.21 13.46
N GLU A 154 -33.73 -15.75 14.44
CA GLU A 154 -33.11 -16.11 15.73
C GLU A 154 -31.98 -17.14 15.57
N ALA A 155 -32.11 -18.08 14.63
CA ALA A 155 -31.05 -19.04 14.31
C ALA A 155 -29.78 -18.37 13.78
N GLN A 156 -29.91 -17.34 12.93
CA GLN A 156 -28.80 -16.58 12.41
C GLN A 156 -28.12 -15.69 13.45
N LYS A 157 -28.87 -15.21 14.44
CA LYS A 157 -28.34 -14.39 15.56
C LYS A 157 -27.53 -15.23 16.57
N ALA A 158 -27.71 -16.53 16.59
CA ALA A 158 -27.17 -17.41 17.64
C ALA A 158 -25.64 -17.40 17.70
N TYR A 159 -24.95 -17.11 16.58
CA TYR A 159 -23.49 -17.25 16.46
C TYR A 159 -22.72 -15.92 16.62
N GLY A 160 -23.39 -14.82 16.98
CA GLY A 160 -22.75 -13.52 17.20
C GLY A 160 -22.00 -13.37 18.51
N LYS A 161 -22.15 -14.31 19.46
CA LYS A 161 -21.56 -14.21 20.80
C LYS A 161 -20.04 -14.30 20.76
N GLY A 162 -19.38 -13.34 21.36
CA GLY A 162 -17.90 -13.21 21.35
C GLY A 162 -17.36 -12.37 20.21
N TYR A 163 -18.15 -12.09 19.19
CA TYR A 163 -17.73 -11.37 17.98
C TYR A 163 -18.32 -9.96 17.92
N GLN A 164 -17.68 -9.10 17.14
CA GLN A 164 -18.24 -7.82 16.73
C GLN A 164 -19.36 -8.08 15.71
N THR A 165 -20.58 -7.68 16.04
CA THR A 165 -21.77 -7.96 15.24
C THR A 165 -22.19 -6.80 14.36
N GLY A 166 -21.66 -5.59 14.62
CA GLY A 166 -21.88 -4.43 13.78
C GLY A 166 -21.15 -3.19 14.24
N SER A 167 -21.24 -2.15 13.43
CA SER A 167 -20.67 -0.83 13.72
C SER A 167 -21.52 0.28 13.15
N VAL A 168 -21.45 1.45 13.76
CA VAL A 168 -21.86 2.72 13.18
C VAL A 168 -20.63 3.59 13.01
N ILE A 169 -20.29 3.93 11.76
CA ILE A 169 -19.07 4.64 11.41
C ILE A 169 -19.47 6.01 10.84
N SER A 170 -18.95 7.09 11.41
CA SER A 170 -19.18 8.44 10.92
C SER A 170 -18.40 8.70 9.63
N ILE A 171 -18.91 9.59 8.80
CA ILE A 171 -18.22 10.07 7.60
C ILE A 171 -17.69 11.45 7.91
N PHE A 172 -16.38 11.67 7.74
CA PHE A 172 -15.80 12.96 8.04
C PHE A 172 -16.34 14.07 7.11
N GLY A 173 -16.88 15.13 7.73
CA GLY A 173 -17.47 16.24 6.98
C GLY A 173 -18.87 16.02 6.42
N ASP A 174 -19.52 14.88 6.73
CA ASP A 174 -20.88 14.56 6.34
C ASP A 174 -21.73 14.19 7.57
N SER A 175 -23.03 14.44 7.49
CA SER A 175 -24.00 14.01 8.52
C SER A 175 -24.42 12.55 8.37
N LYS A 176 -24.19 11.94 7.21
CA LYS A 176 -24.43 10.52 6.94
C LYS A 176 -23.47 9.65 7.74
N LYS A 177 -23.89 8.43 8.00
CA LYS A 177 -23.10 7.40 8.69
C LYS A 177 -23.14 6.10 7.90
N ILE A 178 -22.11 5.31 8.03
CA ILE A 178 -22.10 3.93 7.58
C ILE A 178 -22.64 3.05 8.71
N TYR A 179 -23.60 2.22 8.38
CA TYR A 179 -24.22 1.23 9.27
C TYR A 179 -23.81 -0.15 8.79
N LEU A 180 -22.94 -0.81 9.53
CA LEU A 180 -22.31 -2.07 9.16
C LEU A 180 -22.81 -3.19 10.07
N MET A 181 -23.19 -4.35 9.51
CA MET A 181 -23.57 -5.56 10.22
C MET A 181 -22.80 -6.76 9.70
N TYR A 182 -22.36 -7.62 10.62
CA TYR A 182 -21.76 -8.91 10.34
C TYR A 182 -22.66 -10.05 10.83
N GLN A 183 -22.83 -11.09 10.02
CA GLN A 183 -23.44 -12.35 10.42
C GLN A 183 -22.41 -13.45 10.39
N TYR A 184 -22.44 -14.31 11.40
CA TYR A 184 -21.49 -15.41 11.56
C TYR A 184 -22.16 -16.76 11.42
N ASP A 185 -21.40 -17.78 11.01
CA ASP A 185 -21.78 -19.16 11.11
C ASP A 185 -21.34 -19.80 12.44
N ILE A 186 -21.63 -21.10 12.62
CA ILE A 186 -21.26 -21.87 13.83
C ILE A 186 -19.73 -21.94 14.04
N GLN A 187 -18.93 -21.76 12.99
CA GLN A 187 -17.47 -21.81 13.05
C GLN A 187 -16.87 -20.41 13.32
N GLY A 188 -17.69 -19.37 13.43
CA GLY A 188 -17.26 -18.00 13.67
C GLY A 188 -16.77 -17.27 12.42
N ARG A 189 -17.09 -17.79 11.21
CA ARG A 189 -16.74 -17.14 9.94
C ARG A 189 -17.84 -16.16 9.56
N VAL A 190 -17.45 -15.04 8.95
CA VAL A 190 -18.40 -14.05 8.45
C VAL A 190 -19.07 -14.58 7.19
N VAL A 191 -20.34 -14.91 7.25
CA VAL A 191 -21.13 -15.41 6.12
C VAL A 191 -21.95 -14.34 5.43
N LYS A 192 -22.17 -13.19 6.09
CA LYS A 192 -22.85 -12.05 5.49
C LYS A 192 -22.37 -10.75 6.09
N THR A 193 -22.10 -9.78 5.24
CA THR A 193 -21.93 -8.36 5.59
C THR A 193 -23.00 -7.52 4.94
N VAL A 194 -23.48 -6.50 5.63
CA VAL A 194 -24.42 -5.50 5.09
C VAL A 194 -23.96 -4.14 5.53
N GLN A 195 -23.77 -3.23 4.59
CA GLN A 195 -23.51 -1.82 4.87
C GLN A 195 -24.27 -0.91 3.91
N ASN A 196 -24.63 0.29 4.35
CA ASN A 196 -25.13 1.31 3.43
C ASN A 196 -23.97 2.05 2.76
N ASN A 197 -24.29 2.73 1.65
CA ASN A 197 -23.31 3.50 0.88
C ASN A 197 -23.73 4.96 0.68
N LEU A 198 -22.85 5.78 0.09
CA LEU A 198 -23.10 7.21 -0.14
C LEU A 198 -24.19 7.50 -1.19
N LEU A 199 -24.56 6.51 -1.99
CA LEU A 199 -25.55 6.63 -3.07
C LEU A 199 -26.94 6.15 -2.65
N ASP A 200 -27.26 6.22 -1.34
CA ASP A 200 -28.53 5.83 -0.74
C ASP A 200 -28.95 4.38 -1.07
N GLY A 201 -27.98 3.50 -1.11
CA GLY A 201 -28.12 2.07 -1.33
C GLY A 201 -27.38 1.25 -0.28
N LEU A 202 -27.17 -0.03 -0.60
CA LEU A 202 -26.53 -1.01 0.25
C LEU A 202 -25.47 -1.80 -0.54
N ASP A 203 -24.42 -2.17 0.16
CA ASP A 203 -23.47 -3.21 -0.21
C ASP A 203 -23.73 -4.43 0.66
N VAL A 204 -24.12 -5.54 0.04
CA VAL A 204 -24.39 -6.82 0.70
C VAL A 204 -23.47 -7.87 0.14
N THR A 205 -22.62 -8.47 0.99
CA THR A 205 -21.77 -9.59 0.62
C THR A 205 -22.21 -10.85 1.36
N GLU A 206 -22.41 -11.94 0.64
CA GLU A 206 -22.73 -13.26 1.21
C GLU A 206 -21.67 -14.27 0.76
N THR A 207 -21.07 -14.98 1.74
CA THR A 207 -19.97 -15.92 1.49
C THR A 207 -20.35 -17.30 1.96
N THR A 208 -20.17 -18.30 1.09
CA THR A 208 -20.16 -19.72 1.47
C THR A 208 -18.73 -20.22 1.51
N PHE A 209 -18.47 -21.25 2.30
CA PHE A 209 -17.14 -21.77 2.53
C PHE A 209 -17.02 -23.24 2.21
N THR A 210 -15.84 -23.67 1.79
CA THR A 210 -15.46 -25.07 1.70
C THR A 210 -15.34 -25.71 3.10
N PHE A 211 -15.14 -27.02 3.14
CA PHE A 211 -14.86 -27.73 4.40
C PHE A 211 -13.56 -27.22 5.07
N SER A 212 -12.56 -26.86 4.28
CA SER A 212 -11.28 -26.28 4.74
C SER A 212 -11.36 -24.79 5.12
N SER A 213 -12.57 -24.21 5.12
CA SER A 213 -12.84 -22.81 5.45
C SER A 213 -12.35 -21.79 4.43
N ASN A 214 -12.03 -22.19 3.22
CA ASN A 214 -11.78 -21.29 2.11
C ASN A 214 -13.10 -20.76 1.52
N PRO A 215 -13.21 -19.49 1.06
CA PRO A 215 -14.38 -19.01 0.34
C PRO A 215 -14.70 -19.90 -0.86
N GLN A 216 -15.94 -20.35 -1.00
CA GLN A 216 -16.37 -21.15 -2.15
C GLN A 216 -17.18 -20.30 -3.13
N THR A 217 -18.11 -19.54 -2.59
CA THR A 217 -18.93 -18.61 -3.37
C THR A 217 -19.01 -17.30 -2.62
N VAL A 218 -18.75 -16.20 -3.30
CA VAL A 218 -18.94 -14.85 -2.78
C VAL A 218 -19.93 -14.14 -3.68
N VAL A 219 -21.07 -13.73 -3.12
CA VAL A 219 -22.07 -12.93 -3.82
C VAL A 219 -22.02 -11.52 -3.27
N HIS A 220 -21.70 -10.57 -4.12
CA HIS A 220 -21.73 -9.16 -3.77
C HIS A 220 -22.88 -8.49 -4.54
N LYS A 221 -23.77 -7.80 -3.80
CA LYS A 221 -24.88 -7.03 -4.33
C LYS A 221 -24.75 -5.58 -3.90
N ASN A 222 -24.41 -4.73 -4.84
CA ASN A 222 -24.42 -3.30 -4.68
C ASN A 222 -25.75 -2.73 -5.16
N THR A 223 -26.42 -1.93 -4.33
CA THR A 223 -27.59 -1.16 -4.70
C THR A 223 -27.29 0.33 -4.57
N TYR A 224 -27.87 1.15 -5.44
CA TYR A 224 -27.62 2.60 -5.47
C TYR A 224 -28.80 3.33 -6.10
N LYS A 225 -28.91 4.63 -5.84
CA LYS A 225 -29.85 5.50 -6.54
C LYS A 225 -29.18 6.29 -7.64
N GLU A 226 -29.69 6.17 -8.83
CA GLU A 226 -29.32 7.00 -9.98
C GLU A 226 -30.53 7.77 -10.47
N ASN A 227 -30.44 9.11 -10.49
CA ASN A 227 -31.56 9.99 -10.86
C ASN A 227 -32.86 9.67 -10.10
N GLY A 228 -32.77 9.32 -8.82
CA GLY A 228 -33.91 8.96 -7.95
C GLY A 228 -34.44 7.54 -8.13
N THR A 229 -33.94 6.78 -9.09
CA THR A 229 -34.34 5.38 -9.34
C THR A 229 -33.37 4.41 -8.68
N GLN A 230 -33.91 3.43 -7.94
CA GLN A 230 -33.09 2.36 -7.36
C GLN A 230 -32.57 1.42 -8.45
N LYS A 231 -31.27 1.22 -8.48
CA LYS A 231 -30.58 0.27 -9.36
C LYS A 231 -29.78 -0.75 -8.53
N SER A 232 -29.39 -1.85 -9.15
CA SER A 232 -28.52 -2.85 -8.53
C SER A 232 -27.55 -3.45 -9.51
N ILE A 233 -26.37 -3.76 -8.99
CA ILE A 233 -25.33 -4.58 -9.63
C ILE A 233 -25.16 -5.80 -8.73
N THR A 234 -25.20 -6.98 -9.32
CA THR A 234 -24.93 -8.23 -8.58
C THR A 234 -23.83 -8.98 -9.28
N GLU A 235 -22.80 -9.31 -8.52
CA GLU A 235 -21.70 -10.16 -8.98
C GLU A 235 -21.57 -11.39 -8.10
N THR A 236 -21.08 -12.46 -8.67
CA THR A 236 -20.82 -13.71 -7.96
C THR A 236 -19.46 -14.25 -8.37
N TYR A 237 -18.61 -14.48 -7.40
CA TYR A 237 -17.37 -15.23 -7.57
C TYR A 237 -17.59 -16.67 -7.13
N ILE A 238 -17.06 -17.63 -7.90
CA ILE A 238 -17.02 -19.05 -7.54
C ILE A 238 -15.56 -19.48 -7.63
N TYR A 239 -15.01 -19.90 -6.48
CA TYR A 239 -13.64 -20.37 -6.37
C TYR A 239 -13.59 -21.87 -6.40
N THR A 240 -12.73 -22.43 -7.22
CA THR A 240 -12.38 -23.85 -7.25
C THR A 240 -10.96 -24.01 -6.77
N TYR A 241 -10.73 -24.97 -5.90
CA TYR A 241 -9.44 -25.25 -5.29
C TYR A 241 -8.90 -26.60 -5.77
N ASP A 242 -7.58 -26.74 -5.80
CA ASP A 242 -6.93 -28.02 -6.00
C ASP A 242 -6.84 -28.80 -4.67
N TYR A 243 -6.20 -29.98 -4.72
CA TYR A 243 -6.05 -30.85 -3.54
C TYR A 243 -5.17 -30.26 -2.41
N ALA A 244 -4.43 -29.21 -2.68
CA ALA A 244 -3.59 -28.47 -1.72
C ALA A 244 -4.23 -27.15 -1.26
N ASP A 245 -5.55 -26.98 -1.47
CA ASP A 245 -6.32 -25.78 -1.12
C ASP A 245 -5.85 -24.49 -1.83
N ARG A 246 -5.20 -24.61 -3.01
CA ARG A 246 -4.81 -23.47 -3.84
C ARG A 246 -5.89 -23.18 -4.88
N ILE A 247 -6.13 -21.91 -5.19
CA ILE A 247 -7.13 -21.49 -6.19
C ILE A 247 -6.70 -21.98 -7.58
N SER A 248 -7.44 -22.94 -8.13
CA SER A 248 -7.22 -23.47 -9.49
C SER A 248 -8.08 -22.76 -10.53
N LYS A 249 -9.23 -22.19 -10.13
CA LYS A 249 -10.14 -21.48 -11.03
C LYS A 249 -10.96 -20.45 -10.29
N VAL A 250 -11.13 -19.30 -10.90
CA VAL A 250 -12.06 -18.24 -10.48
C VAL A 250 -13.08 -18.02 -11.60
N GLU A 251 -14.34 -18.22 -11.29
CA GLU A 251 -15.45 -17.89 -12.19
C GLU A 251 -16.15 -16.65 -11.64
N HIS A 252 -16.49 -15.71 -12.52
CA HIS A 252 -17.20 -14.49 -12.20
C HIS A 252 -18.51 -14.41 -12.98
N THR A 253 -19.58 -14.04 -12.32
CA THR A 253 -20.88 -13.78 -12.92
C THR A 253 -21.30 -12.37 -12.63
N LEU A 254 -21.57 -11.56 -13.64
CA LEU A 254 -22.11 -10.22 -13.50
C LEU A 254 -23.51 -10.17 -14.15
N ASN A 255 -24.54 -9.94 -13.34
CA ASN A 255 -25.92 -9.84 -13.79
C ASN A 255 -26.28 -10.95 -14.81
N ASP A 256 -26.10 -12.21 -14.45
CA ASP A 256 -26.37 -13.44 -15.23
C ASP A 256 -25.38 -13.78 -16.36
N THR A 257 -24.39 -12.94 -16.64
CA THR A 257 -23.32 -13.28 -17.60
C THR A 257 -22.14 -13.89 -16.84
N LYS A 258 -21.87 -15.17 -17.08
CA LYS A 258 -20.79 -15.93 -16.44
C LYS A 258 -19.55 -16.00 -17.33
N VAL A 259 -18.39 -15.71 -16.76
CA VAL A 259 -17.07 -15.85 -17.40
C VAL A 259 -16.12 -16.63 -16.50
N VAL A 260 -15.12 -17.25 -17.09
CA VAL A 260 -13.96 -17.74 -16.35
C VAL A 260 -12.98 -16.59 -16.22
N LEU A 261 -12.83 -16.02 -15.03
CA LEU A 261 -11.99 -14.85 -14.81
C LEU A 261 -10.51 -15.24 -14.92
N SER A 262 -10.12 -16.30 -14.19
CA SER A 262 -8.78 -16.88 -14.28
C SER A 262 -8.76 -18.38 -14.01
N GLU A 263 -7.78 -19.10 -14.60
CA GLU A 263 -7.44 -20.49 -14.27
C GLU A 263 -5.94 -20.59 -14.03
N ASN A 264 -5.58 -21.23 -12.92
CA ASN A 264 -4.22 -21.35 -12.43
C ASN A 264 -3.75 -22.81 -12.46
N THR A 265 -2.51 -23.04 -12.87
CA THR A 265 -1.86 -24.34 -12.74
C THR A 265 -0.58 -24.23 -11.94
N TYR A 266 -0.31 -25.25 -11.13
CA TYR A 266 0.81 -25.27 -10.21
C TYR A 266 1.71 -26.46 -10.47
N ASN A 267 3.01 -26.30 -10.26
CA ASN A 267 3.95 -27.40 -10.29
C ASN A 267 3.94 -28.21 -8.98
N LYS A 268 4.76 -29.26 -8.92
CA LYS A 268 4.86 -30.12 -7.73
C LYS A 268 5.45 -29.44 -6.50
N LEU A 269 6.10 -28.30 -6.66
CA LEU A 269 6.64 -27.47 -5.56
C LEU A 269 5.63 -26.44 -5.03
N GLY A 270 4.43 -26.36 -5.65
CA GLY A 270 3.41 -25.40 -5.27
C GLY A 270 3.48 -24.05 -6.00
N GLN A 271 4.45 -23.87 -6.88
CA GLN A 271 4.63 -22.62 -7.63
C GLN A 271 3.60 -22.52 -8.75
N LEU A 272 3.04 -21.33 -8.94
CA LEU A 272 2.17 -20.98 -10.07
C LEU A 272 3.00 -21.05 -11.37
N VAL A 273 2.63 -21.90 -12.31
CA VAL A 273 3.36 -22.02 -13.60
C VAL A 273 2.59 -21.47 -14.78
N ASN A 274 1.26 -21.48 -14.72
CA ASN A 274 0.45 -20.81 -15.74
C ASN A 274 -0.78 -20.17 -15.09
N ARG A 275 -1.16 -19.02 -15.65
CA ARG A 275 -2.45 -18.35 -15.42
C ARG A 275 -3.07 -18.01 -16.77
N SER A 276 -4.26 -18.47 -17.03
CA SER A 276 -5.05 -18.04 -18.18
C SER A 276 -6.15 -17.08 -17.74
N LEU A 277 -6.41 -16.05 -18.55
CA LEU A 277 -7.38 -15.00 -18.32
C LEU A 277 -8.54 -15.12 -19.31
N HIS A 278 -9.76 -14.85 -18.86
CA HIS A 278 -11.00 -14.93 -19.65
C HIS A 278 -11.17 -16.27 -20.37
N GLY A 279 -10.96 -17.40 -19.67
CA GLY A 279 -10.99 -18.73 -20.31
C GLY A 279 -9.93 -18.91 -21.39
N ALA A 280 -8.76 -18.29 -21.23
CA ALA A 280 -7.61 -18.25 -22.14
C ALA A 280 -7.79 -17.38 -23.40
N SER A 281 -8.87 -16.59 -23.52
CA SER A 281 -9.06 -15.70 -24.68
C SER A 281 -8.37 -14.34 -24.51
N ALA A 282 -8.22 -13.83 -23.28
CA ALA A 282 -7.56 -12.56 -23.04
C ALA A 282 -6.04 -12.71 -23.03
N ASP A 283 -5.50 -13.64 -22.26
CA ASP A 283 -4.07 -13.95 -22.25
C ASP A 283 -3.77 -15.29 -21.53
N ILE A 284 -2.58 -15.84 -21.78
CA ILE A 284 -2.04 -16.99 -21.04
C ILE A 284 -0.63 -16.60 -20.57
N MET A 285 -0.48 -16.46 -19.25
CA MET A 285 0.77 -16.07 -18.62
C MET A 285 1.50 -17.29 -18.06
N GLY A 286 2.75 -17.51 -18.50
CA GLY A 286 3.67 -18.52 -17.95
C GLY A 286 4.61 -17.90 -16.93
N TYR A 287 4.96 -18.66 -15.88
CA TYR A 287 5.86 -18.24 -14.79
C TYR A 287 7.00 -19.22 -14.62
N ALA A 288 8.21 -18.73 -14.44
CA ALA A 288 9.38 -19.56 -14.14
C ALA A 288 10.13 -19.04 -12.90
N TYR A 289 10.74 -19.96 -12.16
CA TYR A 289 11.41 -19.67 -10.89
C TYR A 289 12.80 -20.33 -10.87
N ASN A 290 13.70 -19.77 -10.11
CA ASN A 290 14.99 -20.38 -9.83
C ASN A 290 14.89 -21.39 -8.66
N ILE A 291 16.04 -22.02 -8.31
CA ILE A 291 16.12 -23.01 -7.22
C ILE A 291 15.83 -22.40 -5.83
N ARG A 292 15.83 -21.07 -5.68
CA ARG A 292 15.51 -20.35 -4.46
C ARG A 292 14.06 -19.88 -4.42
N ASN A 293 13.23 -20.38 -5.33
CA ASN A 293 11.82 -19.98 -5.49
C ASN A 293 11.61 -18.51 -5.94
N TRP A 294 12.66 -17.83 -6.41
CA TRP A 294 12.52 -16.47 -6.91
C TRP A 294 12.00 -16.49 -8.35
N LEU A 295 11.04 -15.61 -8.64
CA LEU A 295 10.48 -15.45 -9.97
C LEU A 295 11.56 -14.95 -10.95
N THR A 296 11.80 -15.68 -12.03
CA THR A 296 12.81 -15.31 -13.06
C THR A 296 12.18 -14.90 -14.37
N ARG A 297 10.92 -15.30 -14.61
CA ARG A 297 10.25 -15.01 -15.89
C ARG A 297 8.76 -14.94 -15.72
N ILE A 298 8.14 -13.95 -16.36
CA ILE A 298 6.72 -13.91 -16.73
C ILE A 298 6.68 -13.84 -18.26
N GLU A 299 5.85 -14.65 -18.89
CA GLU A 299 5.77 -14.71 -20.35
C GLU A 299 4.36 -14.91 -20.82
N SER A 300 3.90 -14.01 -21.69
CA SER A 300 2.67 -14.08 -22.41
C SER A 300 2.83 -13.44 -23.80
N PRO A 301 1.86 -13.59 -24.71
CA PRO A 301 1.86 -12.88 -26.00
C PRO A 301 2.06 -11.37 -25.87
N ASN A 302 1.48 -10.76 -24.84
CA ASN A 302 1.45 -9.31 -24.65
C ASN A 302 2.43 -8.78 -23.60
N LEU A 303 3.05 -9.64 -22.77
CA LEU A 303 4.03 -9.24 -21.77
C LEU A 303 5.11 -10.31 -21.59
N ILE A 304 6.34 -9.93 -21.84
CA ILE A 304 7.52 -10.73 -21.45
C ILE A 304 8.29 -9.96 -20.42
N LEU A 305 8.60 -10.58 -19.28
CA LEU A 305 9.45 -10.05 -18.23
C LEU A 305 10.49 -11.10 -17.85
N LYS A 306 11.76 -10.71 -17.74
CA LYS A 306 12.85 -11.56 -17.22
C LYS A 306 13.60 -10.82 -16.13
N LEU A 307 13.85 -11.51 -15.00
CA LEU A 307 14.53 -10.99 -13.83
C LEU A 307 15.82 -11.78 -13.60
N ASN A 308 16.95 -11.08 -13.53
CA ASN A 308 18.24 -11.64 -13.17
C ASN A 308 18.66 -11.12 -11.80
N TYR A 309 19.02 -12.03 -10.91
CA TYR A 309 19.41 -11.71 -9.54
C TYR A 309 20.94 -11.67 -9.39
N GLY A 310 21.41 -10.66 -8.65
CA GLY A 310 22.84 -10.53 -8.33
C GLY A 310 23.25 -11.45 -7.18
N TYR A 311 24.45 -12.03 -7.27
CA TYR A 311 25.03 -12.90 -6.24
C TYR A 311 26.08 -12.21 -5.38
N SER A 312 26.24 -10.89 -5.46
CA SER A 312 27.20 -10.13 -4.64
C SER A 312 26.78 -10.09 -3.17
N ALA A 313 27.73 -9.88 -2.27
CA ALA A 313 27.65 -10.03 -0.82
C ALA A 313 26.34 -9.47 -0.20
N GLY A 314 25.50 -10.37 0.32
CA GLY A 314 24.18 -10.06 0.91
C GLY A 314 23.00 -10.19 -0.05
N GLY A 315 23.23 -10.64 -1.29
CA GLY A 315 22.34 -10.46 -2.41
C GLY A 315 21.23 -11.48 -2.57
N GLY A 316 20.30 -11.11 -3.25
CA GLY A 316 19.05 -11.60 -3.77
C GLY A 316 18.37 -10.47 -4.50
N ASN A 317 19.01 -9.30 -4.58
CA ASN A 317 18.46 -8.16 -5.29
C ASN A 317 18.48 -8.41 -6.81
N ILE A 318 17.47 -7.90 -7.49
CA ILE A 318 17.39 -7.95 -8.95
C ILE A 318 18.50 -7.09 -9.54
N ALA A 319 19.43 -7.71 -10.29
CA ALA A 319 20.54 -7.03 -10.93
C ALA A 319 20.14 -6.46 -12.29
N SER A 320 19.20 -7.11 -12.98
CA SER A 320 18.64 -6.58 -14.22
C SER A 320 17.23 -7.09 -14.47
N MET A 321 16.46 -6.28 -15.16
CA MET A 321 15.10 -6.57 -15.60
C MET A 321 15.03 -6.30 -17.11
N PHE A 322 14.53 -7.29 -17.87
CA PHE A 322 14.22 -7.15 -19.29
C PHE A 322 12.71 -7.26 -19.46
N TRP A 323 12.15 -6.46 -20.36
CA TRP A 323 10.74 -6.60 -20.68
C TRP A 323 10.41 -6.21 -22.13
N LYS A 324 9.31 -6.76 -22.61
CA LYS A 324 8.61 -6.38 -23.84
C LYS A 324 7.12 -6.29 -23.51
N SER A 325 6.46 -5.23 -23.90
CA SER A 325 5.02 -5.00 -23.72
C SER A 325 4.38 -4.82 -25.10
N GLY A 326 3.36 -5.64 -25.41
CA GLY A 326 2.69 -5.61 -26.71
C GLY A 326 3.66 -5.74 -27.88
N GLU A 327 3.48 -4.89 -28.89
CA GLU A 327 4.33 -4.82 -30.08
C GLU A 327 5.56 -3.89 -29.93
N GLU A 328 5.76 -3.29 -28.76
CA GLU A 328 6.87 -2.37 -28.52
C GLU A 328 8.24 -3.04 -28.54
N GLY A 329 9.29 -2.20 -28.68
CA GLY A 329 10.66 -2.64 -28.62
C GLY A 329 11.04 -3.22 -27.26
N ARG A 330 12.07 -4.08 -27.23
CA ARG A 330 12.61 -4.68 -26.01
C ARG A 330 13.32 -3.62 -25.19
N GLN A 331 13.13 -3.66 -23.89
CA GLN A 331 13.73 -2.71 -22.95
C GLN A 331 14.43 -3.44 -21.81
N LYS A 332 15.39 -2.77 -21.19
CA LYS A 332 16.21 -3.31 -20.10
C LYS A 332 16.49 -2.24 -19.07
N TYR A 333 16.40 -2.63 -17.80
CA TYR A 333 17.07 -1.94 -16.70
C TYR A 333 18.25 -2.77 -16.18
N THR A 334 19.35 -2.11 -15.84
CA THR A 334 20.45 -2.68 -15.05
C THR A 334 20.55 -1.90 -13.75
N PHE A 335 20.50 -2.61 -12.60
CA PHE A 335 20.44 -1.99 -11.29
C PHE A 335 21.77 -2.10 -10.54
N THR A 336 22.09 -1.07 -9.77
CA THR A 336 23.15 -1.11 -8.76
C THR A 336 22.61 -0.62 -7.43
N TYR A 337 23.17 -1.15 -6.36
CA TYR A 337 22.71 -0.89 -5.00
C TYR A 337 23.92 -0.52 -4.12
N ASP A 338 23.64 0.22 -3.05
CA ASP A 338 24.63 0.46 -2.00
C ASP A 338 24.73 -0.72 -1.03
N GLY A 339 25.59 -0.60 -0.01
CA GLY A 339 25.79 -1.64 1.00
C GLY A 339 24.58 -1.93 1.89
N LEU A 340 23.56 -1.05 1.90
CA LEU A 340 22.28 -1.22 2.61
C LEU A 340 21.18 -1.80 1.71
N GLY A 341 21.49 -2.04 0.44
CA GLY A 341 20.52 -2.51 -0.55
C GLY A 341 19.63 -1.41 -1.12
N ARG A 342 19.97 -0.12 -0.93
CA ARG A 342 19.23 1.00 -1.55
C ARG A 342 19.68 1.14 -3.00
N MET A 343 18.73 1.41 -3.90
CA MET A 343 19.01 1.57 -5.33
C MET A 343 19.86 2.83 -5.57
N LEU A 344 20.98 2.68 -6.26
CA LEU A 344 21.83 3.78 -6.73
C LEU A 344 21.54 4.12 -8.19
N ASN A 345 21.56 3.11 -9.07
CA ASN A 345 21.32 3.31 -10.48
C ASN A 345 20.31 2.30 -11.02
N ALA A 346 19.47 2.75 -11.92
CA ALA A 346 18.67 1.97 -12.83
C ALA A 346 18.95 2.49 -14.25
N ASP A 347 19.98 1.91 -14.88
CA ASP A 347 20.42 2.31 -16.21
C ASP A 347 19.52 1.66 -17.27
N HIS A 348 18.83 2.49 -18.05
CA HIS A 348 17.85 2.07 -19.04
C HIS A 348 18.46 1.94 -20.43
N LEU A 349 18.05 0.88 -21.13
CA LEU A 349 18.47 0.59 -22.49
C LEU A 349 17.24 0.19 -23.33
N ILE A 350 17.03 0.82 -24.48
CA ILE A 350 16.11 0.35 -25.53
C ILE A 350 16.93 -0.51 -26.48
N LEU A 351 16.56 -1.78 -26.62
CA LEU A 351 17.23 -2.75 -27.50
C LEU A 351 16.65 -2.65 -28.90
N GLY A 352 17.51 -2.71 -29.94
CA GLY A 352 17.07 -2.77 -31.33
C GLY A 352 16.29 -4.06 -31.66
N GLN A 353 15.51 -4.06 -32.73
CA GLN A 353 14.92 -5.28 -33.27
C GLN A 353 16.06 -6.16 -33.80
N GLN A 354 16.36 -7.25 -33.10
CA GLN A 354 17.15 -8.36 -33.67
C GLN A 354 16.21 -9.51 -33.97
N ASP A 355 16.60 -10.28 -34.99
CA ASP A 355 15.87 -11.37 -35.60
C ASP A 355 15.18 -12.30 -34.60
N GLU A 356 14.01 -12.78 -34.97
CA GLU A 356 13.10 -13.61 -34.16
C GLU A 356 13.67 -14.97 -33.74
N ASP A 357 14.85 -15.36 -34.27
CA ASP A 357 15.44 -16.68 -34.08
C ASP A 357 16.46 -16.79 -32.93
N ASP A 358 16.73 -15.71 -32.17
CA ASP A 358 17.67 -15.76 -31.02
C ASP A 358 16.93 -16.09 -29.72
N ASP A 359 16.65 -17.38 -29.52
CA ASP A 359 16.13 -17.96 -28.27
C ASP A 359 17.08 -17.79 -27.06
N ASP A 360 18.26 -17.26 -27.30
CA ASP A 360 19.31 -17.06 -26.28
C ASP A 360 19.27 -15.66 -25.67
N TRP A 361 18.25 -15.37 -24.88
CA TRP A 361 18.22 -14.23 -23.97
C TRP A 361 19.17 -14.40 -22.78
N GLY A 362 20.32 -15.06 -22.99
CA GLY A 362 21.42 -15.07 -22.03
C GLY A 362 21.09 -15.69 -20.68
N VAL A 363 20.41 -16.83 -20.65
CA VAL A 363 20.48 -17.72 -19.49
C VAL A 363 21.77 -18.50 -19.59
N THR A 364 22.87 -17.97 -19.07
CA THR A 364 23.98 -18.81 -18.68
C THR A 364 23.53 -19.65 -17.50
N THR A 365 22.88 -20.79 -17.77
CA THR A 365 22.96 -21.95 -16.89
C THR A 365 24.46 -22.21 -16.73
N GLY A 366 24.95 -22.12 -15.48
CA GLY A 366 26.34 -22.39 -15.14
C GLY A 366 26.74 -23.83 -15.42
N LEU A 367 26.92 -24.17 -16.70
CA LEU A 367 27.68 -25.31 -17.20
C LEU A 367 28.45 -24.75 -18.40
N MET A 368 29.77 -24.76 -18.25
CA MET A 368 30.73 -24.40 -19.31
C MET A 368 30.25 -24.94 -20.67
N SER A 369 29.90 -24.06 -21.59
CA SER A 369 30.07 -24.34 -23.02
C SER A 369 31.30 -23.56 -23.47
N ILE A 370 32.37 -24.30 -23.60
CA ILE A 370 33.56 -23.90 -24.33
C ILE A 370 33.19 -23.82 -25.81
N GLN A 371 33.53 -22.67 -26.40
CA GLN A 371 33.68 -22.39 -27.84
C GLN A 371 32.41 -22.20 -28.69
N THR A 372 32.16 -20.95 -29.08
CA THR A 372 32.71 -20.48 -30.38
C THR A 372 32.79 -18.95 -30.34
N GLY A 373 33.96 -18.39 -30.63
CA GLY A 373 34.17 -16.94 -30.72
C GLY A 373 33.42 -16.35 -31.91
N ARG A 374 32.19 -15.96 -31.70
CA ARG A 374 31.52 -14.91 -32.44
C ARG A 374 31.40 -13.74 -31.49
N GLN A 375 32.14 -12.69 -31.73
CA GLN A 375 31.81 -11.36 -31.21
C GLN A 375 30.43 -11.03 -31.75
N ILE A 376 29.46 -10.89 -30.87
CA ILE A 376 28.19 -10.31 -31.23
C ILE A 376 28.49 -8.83 -31.47
N GLU A 377 28.58 -8.43 -32.72
CA GLU A 377 28.53 -7.02 -33.09
C GLU A 377 27.16 -6.49 -32.62
N GLU A 378 27.20 -5.69 -31.57
CA GLU A 378 26.06 -4.92 -31.13
C GLU A 378 25.63 -4.00 -32.27
N THR A 379 24.51 -4.31 -32.91
CA THR A 379 23.97 -3.48 -33.97
C THR A 379 23.55 -2.11 -33.44
N PRO A 380 23.79 -1.00 -34.15
CA PRO A 380 23.80 0.38 -33.64
C PRO A 380 22.42 1.03 -33.56
N LEU A 381 21.48 0.45 -32.81
CA LEU A 381 20.20 1.06 -32.44
C LEU A 381 19.86 0.94 -30.96
N ALA A 382 20.80 0.51 -30.13
CA ALA A 382 20.65 0.57 -28.69
C ALA A 382 20.66 2.05 -28.24
N ARG A 383 19.58 2.51 -27.61
CA ARG A 383 19.51 3.85 -27.01
C ARG A 383 19.78 3.72 -25.52
N GLU A 384 20.99 4.06 -25.12
CA GLU A 384 21.41 4.11 -23.73
C GLU A 384 20.79 5.32 -23.01
N ASN A 385 20.54 5.15 -21.73
CA ASN A 385 20.04 6.20 -20.84
C ASN A 385 18.72 6.86 -21.30
N ALA A 386 17.86 6.17 -22.05
CA ALA A 386 16.62 6.78 -22.53
C ALA A 386 15.69 7.16 -21.36
N PHE A 387 15.54 6.27 -20.36
CA PHE A 387 14.68 6.47 -19.17
C PHE A 387 15.42 6.01 -17.90
N THR A 388 16.70 6.35 -17.80
CA THR A 388 17.55 6.04 -16.64
C THR A 388 17.12 6.87 -15.43
N GLU A 389 17.13 6.24 -14.23
CA GLU A 389 16.91 6.91 -12.95
C GLU A 389 18.05 6.56 -11.99
N ARG A 390 18.67 7.58 -11.39
CA ARG A 390 19.82 7.42 -10.50
C ARG A 390 19.64 8.23 -9.23
N VAL A 391 19.80 7.59 -8.08
CA VAL A 391 19.95 8.28 -6.80
C VAL A 391 21.44 8.36 -6.49
N THR A 392 22.01 9.54 -6.67
CA THR A 392 23.45 9.74 -6.52
C THR A 392 23.86 10.03 -5.09
N GLU A 393 22.93 10.36 -4.21
CA GLU A 393 23.20 10.62 -2.80
C GLU A 393 21.99 10.33 -1.91
N TYR A 394 22.21 9.55 -0.85
CA TYR A 394 21.29 9.35 0.28
C TYR A 394 21.92 9.89 1.56
N ASP A 395 21.06 10.36 2.48
CA ASP A 395 21.54 10.58 3.85
C ASP A 395 21.55 9.24 4.66
N LYS A 396 22.04 9.30 5.91
CA LYS A 396 22.13 8.11 6.77
C LYS A 396 20.78 7.52 7.17
N ASN A 397 19.70 8.29 7.11
CA ASN A 397 18.34 7.82 7.37
C ASN A 397 17.62 7.33 6.09
N GLY A 398 18.32 7.33 4.94
CA GLY A 398 17.76 6.88 3.66
C GLY A 398 16.93 7.92 2.92
N ASN A 399 16.92 9.18 3.35
CA ASN A 399 16.34 10.24 2.54
C ASN A 399 17.17 10.44 1.26
N ILE A 400 16.49 10.59 0.12
CA ILE A 400 17.13 10.95 -1.15
C ILE A 400 17.58 12.41 -1.04
N LEU A 401 18.88 12.66 -1.33
CA LEU A 401 19.45 14.00 -1.40
C LEU A 401 19.64 14.46 -2.83
N LYS A 402 19.98 13.54 -3.74
CA LYS A 402 20.16 13.85 -5.17
C LYS A 402 19.59 12.75 -6.04
N LEU A 403 18.83 13.15 -7.06
CA LEU A 403 18.22 12.25 -8.03
C LEU A 403 18.41 12.81 -9.44
N VAL A 404 18.83 11.97 -10.37
CA VAL A 404 18.96 12.30 -11.79
C VAL A 404 18.05 11.37 -12.58
N ARG A 405 17.22 11.99 -13.45
CA ARG A 405 16.32 11.24 -14.32
C ARG A 405 16.52 11.66 -15.77
N TYR A 406 16.61 10.65 -16.62
CA TYR A 406 16.65 10.81 -18.07
C TYR A 406 15.26 10.53 -18.63
N GLY A 407 14.91 11.23 -19.70
CA GLY A 407 13.66 11.04 -20.41
C GLY A 407 13.74 11.55 -21.84
N GLN A 408 12.64 11.42 -22.56
CA GLN A 408 12.52 11.94 -23.91
C GLN A 408 12.48 13.48 -23.84
N THR A 409 13.37 14.14 -24.58
CA THR A 409 13.51 15.61 -24.66
C THR A 409 13.05 16.19 -26.01
N GLY A 410 12.67 15.31 -26.95
CA GLY A 410 12.14 15.63 -28.27
C GLY A 410 11.72 14.35 -28.98
N ALA A 411 11.11 14.45 -30.15
CA ALA A 411 10.51 13.30 -30.87
C ALA A 411 11.47 12.07 -31.02
N ASN A 412 12.78 12.31 -31.10
CA ASN A 412 13.80 11.25 -31.23
C ASN A 412 15.05 11.50 -30.35
N SER A 413 14.96 12.41 -29.38
CA SER A 413 16.07 12.77 -28.51
C SER A 413 15.75 12.44 -27.05
N TYR A 414 16.79 12.02 -26.33
CA TYR A 414 16.73 11.70 -24.90
C TYR A 414 17.83 12.46 -24.18
N GLY A 415 17.60 12.80 -22.92
CA GLY A 415 18.54 13.54 -22.11
C GLY A 415 18.10 13.65 -20.67
N VAL A 416 18.86 14.36 -19.85
CA VAL A 416 18.53 14.62 -18.46
C VAL A 416 17.30 15.57 -18.42
N ILE A 417 16.21 15.09 -17.85
CA ILE A 417 14.99 15.86 -17.63
C ILE A 417 14.90 16.37 -16.19
N ASP A 418 15.46 15.65 -15.22
CA ASP A 418 15.58 16.04 -13.82
C ASP A 418 17.02 15.87 -13.32
N ASN A 419 17.55 16.87 -12.62
CA ASN A 419 18.81 16.80 -11.88
C ASN A 419 18.60 17.46 -10.53
N LEU A 420 17.91 16.74 -9.65
CA LEU A 420 17.34 17.24 -8.41
C LEU A 420 18.37 17.24 -7.29
N THR A 421 18.37 18.34 -6.52
CA THR A 421 19.01 18.42 -5.20
C THR A 421 17.94 18.73 -4.16
N MET A 422 17.79 17.83 -3.19
CA MET A 422 16.79 17.92 -2.13
C MET A 422 17.40 18.43 -0.84
N THR A 423 16.88 19.51 -0.31
CA THR A 423 17.27 20.10 0.97
C THR A 423 16.23 19.74 2.02
N LEU A 424 16.69 19.16 3.14
CA LEU A 424 15.82 18.66 4.21
C LEU A 424 16.04 19.42 5.53
N THR A 425 14.98 19.52 6.32
CA THR A 425 15.03 19.91 7.75
C THR A 425 14.64 18.69 8.59
N GLY A 426 15.63 18.01 9.17
CA GLY A 426 15.42 16.69 9.74
C GLY A 426 15.17 15.65 8.64
N ASN A 427 14.06 14.93 8.75
CA ASN A 427 13.59 14.01 7.70
C ASN A 427 12.55 14.65 6.76
N ARG A 428 12.19 15.91 6.94
CA ARG A 428 11.19 16.63 6.14
C ARG A 428 11.84 17.37 4.99
N LEU A 429 11.28 17.22 3.79
CA LEU A 429 11.70 17.96 2.61
C LEU A 429 11.38 19.44 2.78
N ASN A 430 12.33 20.31 2.45
CA ASN A 430 12.20 21.77 2.58
C ASN A 430 12.24 22.47 1.23
N ARG A 431 13.12 22.00 0.34
CA ARG A 431 13.33 22.58 -0.99
C ARG A 431 13.86 21.55 -1.95
N VAL A 432 13.51 21.69 -3.23
CA VAL A 432 14.07 20.92 -4.34
C VAL A 432 14.56 21.87 -5.41
N ASP A 433 15.82 21.76 -5.78
CA ASP A 433 16.41 22.51 -6.89
C ASP A 433 16.62 21.54 -8.06
N ASP A 434 16.11 21.85 -9.23
CA ASP A 434 16.40 21.16 -10.47
C ASP A 434 17.43 21.96 -11.30
N ALA A 435 18.57 21.32 -11.55
CA ALA A 435 19.62 21.87 -12.40
C ALA A 435 19.47 21.50 -13.89
N SER A 436 18.44 20.71 -14.25
CA SER A 436 18.14 20.41 -15.64
C SER A 436 17.61 21.64 -16.37
N THR A 437 18.01 21.81 -17.63
CA THR A 437 17.47 22.84 -18.52
C THR A 437 16.52 22.26 -19.58
N ALA A 438 16.43 20.94 -19.67
CA ALA A 438 15.52 20.23 -20.56
C ALA A 438 14.27 19.80 -19.79
N SER A 439 13.15 19.72 -20.50
CA SER A 439 11.89 19.20 -19.98
C SER A 439 11.46 17.96 -20.75
N ALA A 440 10.63 17.12 -20.12
CA ALA A 440 10.05 15.96 -20.76
C ALA A 440 9.18 16.35 -21.96
N TYR A 441 9.46 15.69 -23.08
CA TYR A 441 8.73 15.93 -24.33
C TYR A 441 7.27 15.52 -24.21
N GLY A 442 6.39 16.31 -24.86
CA GLY A 442 4.96 16.00 -24.91
C GLY A 442 4.22 16.05 -23.55
N GLY A 443 4.84 16.66 -22.53
CA GLY A 443 4.26 16.70 -21.18
C GLY A 443 4.45 15.39 -20.41
N GLY A 444 5.49 14.62 -20.75
CA GLY A 444 5.86 13.40 -20.04
C GLY A 444 6.15 13.62 -18.55
N PHE A 445 6.39 12.55 -17.84
CA PHE A 445 6.66 12.58 -16.40
C PHE A 445 8.02 13.25 -16.11
N GLU A 446 7.99 14.26 -15.26
CA GLU A 446 9.18 14.96 -14.73
C GLU A 446 8.82 15.68 -13.43
N PHE A 447 9.81 16.09 -12.65
CA PHE A 447 9.64 17.08 -11.59
C PHE A 447 9.51 18.48 -12.21
N LYS A 448 8.65 19.31 -11.65
CA LYS A 448 8.48 20.71 -12.08
C LYS A 448 9.01 21.65 -11.00
N ASP A 449 10.22 22.19 -11.19
CA ASP A 449 10.80 23.23 -10.33
C ASP A 449 10.16 24.58 -10.67
N ALA A 450 8.93 24.79 -10.18
CA ALA A 450 8.13 25.96 -10.51
C ALA A 450 8.44 27.18 -9.63
N VAL A 451 9.04 26.99 -8.46
CA VAL A 451 9.32 28.02 -7.46
C VAL A 451 10.72 27.85 -6.90
N LYS A 452 11.49 28.94 -6.83
CA LYS A 452 12.85 28.95 -6.26
C LYS A 452 12.88 29.80 -5.00
N GLN A 453 12.64 29.19 -3.85
CA GLN A 453 12.70 29.82 -2.54
C GLN A 453 13.18 28.86 -1.46
N ASP A 454 13.55 29.37 -0.28
CA ASP A 454 14.16 28.54 0.77
C ASP A 454 13.21 27.52 1.40
N ASN A 455 11.89 27.80 1.39
CA ASN A 455 10.87 26.92 1.95
C ASN A 455 9.74 26.71 0.94
N GLU A 456 9.83 25.65 0.17
CA GLU A 456 8.84 25.27 -0.86
C GLU A 456 7.77 24.33 -0.30
N TYR A 457 8.12 23.62 0.77
CA TYR A 457 7.30 22.63 1.45
C TYR A 457 7.07 23.03 2.90
N ALA A 458 5.85 22.85 3.39
CA ALA A 458 5.50 23.08 4.79
C ALA A 458 4.79 21.86 5.37
N TYR A 459 4.84 21.75 6.70
CA TYR A 459 4.28 20.58 7.41
C TYR A 459 3.49 21.05 8.64
N ASP A 460 2.46 20.28 8.99
CA ASP A 460 1.70 20.47 10.23
C ASP A 460 2.44 19.89 11.46
N ALA A 461 1.80 19.97 12.63
CA ALA A 461 2.36 19.49 13.88
C ALA A 461 2.50 17.95 13.91
N ASN A 462 1.74 17.19 13.12
CA ASN A 462 1.85 15.74 13.03
C ASN A 462 2.89 15.31 11.98
N GLY A 463 3.51 16.26 11.25
CA GLY A 463 4.48 15.99 10.19
C GLY A 463 3.84 15.69 8.84
N ASN A 464 2.58 16.03 8.63
CA ASN A 464 1.92 15.91 7.34
C ASN A 464 2.24 17.12 6.44
N LEU A 465 2.49 16.89 5.16
CA LEU A 465 2.76 17.95 4.18
C LEU A 465 1.52 18.85 4.03
N THR A 466 1.68 20.15 4.28
CA THR A 466 0.57 21.12 4.16
C THR A 466 0.70 22.06 2.97
N GLN A 467 1.87 22.12 2.36
CA GLN A 467 2.16 22.98 1.22
C GLN A 467 3.18 22.32 0.30
N ASP A 468 2.96 22.43 -1.02
CA ASP A 468 3.90 22.08 -2.09
C ASP A 468 3.79 23.15 -3.18
N LEU A 469 4.69 24.11 -3.15
CA LEU A 469 4.64 25.26 -4.07
C LEU A 469 5.01 24.87 -5.50
N ASN A 470 5.79 23.81 -5.70
CA ASN A 470 6.17 23.33 -7.03
C ASN A 470 4.98 22.73 -7.78
N LYS A 471 4.04 22.09 -7.06
CA LYS A 471 2.75 21.65 -7.61
C LYS A 471 1.68 22.77 -7.57
N GLY A 472 2.01 23.97 -7.09
CA GLY A 472 1.07 25.07 -6.89
C GLY A 472 0.04 24.80 -5.78
N ILE A 473 0.36 23.94 -4.83
CA ILE A 473 -0.48 23.60 -3.68
C ILE A 473 -0.21 24.60 -2.56
N GLU A 474 -1.23 25.40 -2.18
CA GLU A 474 -1.15 26.38 -1.12
C GLU A 474 -1.52 25.83 0.26
N ASP A 475 -2.43 24.86 0.32
CA ASP A 475 -2.93 24.29 1.57
C ASP A 475 -3.38 22.84 1.40
N ILE A 476 -2.91 21.96 2.28
CA ILE A 476 -3.42 20.60 2.42
C ILE A 476 -3.95 20.46 3.84
N GLN A 477 -5.20 20.07 3.97
CA GLN A 477 -5.85 19.86 5.25
C GLN A 477 -6.10 18.37 5.47
N TYR A 478 -5.83 17.92 6.67
CA TYR A 478 -5.96 16.52 7.07
C TYR A 478 -7.13 16.29 8.04
N ASN A 479 -7.63 15.07 8.06
CA ASN A 479 -8.54 14.60 9.11
C ASN A 479 -7.73 14.08 10.32
N CYS A 480 -8.41 13.59 11.35
CA CYS A 480 -7.77 13.06 12.56
C CYS A 480 -7.01 11.73 12.34
N LEU A 481 -7.12 11.10 11.17
CA LEU A 481 -6.35 9.92 10.76
C LEU A 481 -5.12 10.30 9.93
N ASN A 482 -4.78 11.59 9.83
CA ASN A 482 -3.72 12.11 8.97
C ASN A 482 -3.94 11.81 7.46
N LEU A 483 -5.20 11.58 7.03
CA LEU A 483 -5.56 11.45 5.63
C LEU A 483 -5.94 12.82 5.05
N PRO A 484 -5.50 13.20 3.84
CA PRO A 484 -5.81 14.50 3.25
C PRO A 484 -7.32 14.61 2.97
N ARG A 485 -7.97 15.63 3.52
CA ARG A 485 -9.39 15.91 3.24
C ARG A 485 -9.59 16.99 2.18
N LEU A 486 -8.64 17.88 2.01
CA LEU A 486 -8.66 18.97 1.05
C LEU A 486 -7.25 19.28 0.57
N VAL A 487 -7.08 19.37 -0.75
CA VAL A 487 -5.90 19.96 -1.40
C VAL A 487 -6.38 21.21 -2.13
N LYS A 488 -5.82 22.35 -1.80
CA LYS A 488 -6.15 23.67 -2.39
C LYS A 488 -4.98 24.18 -3.20
N PHE A 489 -5.25 24.52 -4.46
CA PHE A 489 -4.26 25.07 -5.38
C PHE A 489 -4.34 26.60 -5.44
N LYS A 490 -3.24 27.23 -5.86
CA LYS A 490 -3.09 28.68 -6.02
C LYS A 490 -4.16 29.32 -6.91
N ASP A 491 -4.63 28.62 -7.93
CA ASP A 491 -5.71 29.07 -8.83
C ASP A 491 -7.11 28.84 -8.26
N GLN A 492 -7.24 28.52 -6.98
CA GLN A 492 -8.46 28.19 -6.25
C GLN A 492 -9.14 26.86 -6.68
N SER A 493 -8.50 26.06 -7.54
CA SER A 493 -8.90 24.67 -7.76
C SER A 493 -8.77 23.88 -6.47
N THR A 494 -9.62 22.86 -6.27
CA THR A 494 -9.57 22.01 -5.08
C THR A 494 -9.76 20.54 -5.42
N ILE A 495 -9.10 19.67 -4.65
CA ILE A 495 -9.41 18.24 -4.59
C ILE A 495 -9.89 17.97 -3.16
N THR A 496 -11.08 17.43 -3.04
CA THR A 496 -11.70 17.11 -1.74
C THR A 496 -11.88 15.62 -1.63
N TYR A 497 -11.35 15.03 -0.56
CA TYR A 497 -11.50 13.62 -0.23
C TYR A 497 -12.49 13.45 0.91
N THR A 498 -13.39 12.49 0.79
CA THR A 498 -14.32 12.09 1.84
C THR A 498 -13.96 10.70 2.32
N TYR A 499 -13.71 10.58 3.63
CA TYR A 499 -13.37 9.30 4.27
C TYR A 499 -14.41 8.95 5.34
N ALA A 500 -14.65 7.66 5.51
CA ALA A 500 -15.26 7.15 6.74
C ALA A 500 -14.23 7.18 7.89
N ALA A 501 -14.70 7.12 9.11
CA ALA A 501 -13.84 7.24 10.29
C ALA A 501 -12.94 6.01 10.55
N ASP A 502 -13.12 4.93 9.79
CA ASP A 502 -12.23 3.77 9.74
C ASP A 502 -11.10 3.93 8.71
N GLY A 503 -11.04 5.06 7.99
CA GLY A 503 -10.03 5.35 6.97
C GLY A 503 -10.46 5.02 5.54
N THR A 504 -11.60 4.38 5.33
CA THR A 504 -12.09 4.03 4.00
C THR A 504 -12.38 5.28 3.16
N LYS A 505 -11.73 5.39 1.99
CA LYS A 505 -12.00 6.45 1.00
C LYS A 505 -13.34 6.20 0.31
N LEU A 506 -14.27 7.14 0.45
CA LEU A 506 -15.62 7.03 -0.07
C LEU A 506 -15.88 7.88 -1.31
N ARG A 507 -15.18 9.02 -1.42
CA ARG A 507 -15.37 9.97 -2.54
C ARG A 507 -14.16 10.85 -2.74
N VAL A 508 -13.90 11.18 -4.01
CA VAL A 508 -13.00 12.26 -4.42
C VAL A 508 -13.78 13.23 -5.31
N GLU A 509 -13.64 14.52 -5.04
CA GLU A 509 -14.24 15.59 -5.83
C GLU A 509 -13.15 16.54 -6.29
N HIS A 510 -13.01 16.69 -7.62
CA HIS A 510 -12.11 17.65 -8.24
C HIS A 510 -12.92 18.84 -8.74
N LYS A 511 -12.64 20.03 -8.19
CA LYS A 511 -13.19 21.30 -8.66
C LYS A 511 -12.06 22.09 -9.35
N ILE A 512 -12.08 22.12 -10.67
CA ILE A 512 -11.06 22.76 -11.50
C ILE A 512 -11.74 23.84 -12.35
N GLY A 513 -11.46 25.11 -12.03
CA GLY A 513 -12.19 26.23 -12.60
C GLY A 513 -13.70 26.12 -12.32
N ASN A 514 -14.51 26.07 -13.36
CA ASN A 514 -15.97 25.93 -13.27
C ASN A 514 -16.45 24.45 -13.39
N SER A 515 -15.55 23.53 -13.62
CA SER A 515 -15.88 22.11 -13.74
C SER A 515 -15.74 21.38 -12.39
N THR A 516 -16.70 20.55 -12.08
CA THR A 516 -16.63 19.66 -10.91
C THR A 516 -16.84 18.22 -11.37
N THR A 517 -15.86 17.38 -11.12
CA THR A 517 -15.95 15.93 -11.34
C THR A 517 -15.97 15.22 -9.99
N ARG A 518 -16.74 14.14 -9.89
CA ARG A 518 -16.92 13.42 -8.64
C ARG A 518 -16.81 11.94 -8.88
N THR A 519 -15.87 11.28 -8.19
CA THR A 519 -15.72 9.84 -8.14
C THR A 519 -16.16 9.34 -6.77
N THR A 520 -17.08 8.36 -6.74
CA THR A 520 -17.59 7.75 -5.50
C THR A 520 -17.25 6.25 -5.54
N TYR A 521 -16.79 5.73 -4.42
CA TYR A 521 -16.37 4.34 -4.24
C TYR A 521 -17.39 3.64 -3.34
N CYS A 522 -18.01 2.57 -3.85
CA CYS A 522 -18.92 1.73 -3.07
C CYS A 522 -18.41 0.30 -3.20
N SER A 523 -17.63 -0.15 -2.21
CA SER A 523 -16.87 -1.39 -2.29
C SER A 523 -15.96 -1.38 -3.55
N ASN A 524 -16.06 -2.36 -4.43
CA ASN A 524 -15.32 -2.44 -5.69
C ASN A 524 -16.02 -1.78 -6.90
N VAL A 525 -17.16 -1.12 -6.69
CA VAL A 525 -17.85 -0.37 -7.75
C VAL A 525 -17.50 1.10 -7.69
N ILE A 526 -17.05 1.65 -8.80
CA ILE A 526 -16.65 3.05 -8.96
C ILE A 526 -17.71 3.79 -9.77
N TYR A 527 -18.13 4.94 -9.25
CA TYR A 527 -19.14 5.81 -9.83
C TYR A 527 -18.55 7.15 -10.19
N GLU A 528 -18.89 7.65 -11.38
CA GLU A 528 -18.58 9.01 -11.81
C GLU A 528 -19.85 9.82 -11.99
N GLY A 529 -19.94 10.97 -11.31
CA GLY A 529 -21.14 11.80 -11.35
C GLY A 529 -22.41 11.09 -10.87
N GLY A 530 -22.29 9.97 -10.14
CA GLY A 530 -23.42 9.15 -9.65
C GLY A 530 -23.82 8.01 -10.58
N THR A 531 -23.18 7.86 -11.75
CA THR A 531 -23.37 6.73 -12.67
C THR A 531 -22.28 5.70 -12.47
N ALA A 532 -22.66 4.42 -12.36
CA ALA A 532 -21.72 3.31 -12.21
C ALA A 532 -20.88 3.17 -13.49
N LYS A 533 -19.55 3.21 -13.36
CA LYS A 533 -18.60 3.19 -14.49
C LYS A 533 -17.75 1.95 -14.54
N CYS A 534 -17.24 1.54 -13.39
CA CYS A 534 -16.24 0.49 -13.33
C CYS A 534 -16.54 -0.43 -12.15
N LEU A 535 -16.40 -1.73 -12.36
CA LEU A 535 -16.40 -2.74 -11.31
C LEU A 535 -15.01 -3.39 -11.29
N LEU A 536 -14.25 -3.18 -10.20
CA LEU A 536 -12.93 -3.77 -10.03
C LEU A 536 -13.06 -5.26 -9.75
N THR A 537 -12.21 -6.06 -10.39
CA THR A 537 -12.09 -7.50 -10.18
C THR A 537 -10.67 -7.87 -9.74
N GLU A 538 -10.44 -9.11 -9.35
CA GLU A 538 -9.10 -9.59 -8.95
C GLU A 538 -8.07 -9.48 -10.09
N GLU A 539 -8.51 -9.64 -11.35
CA GLU A 539 -7.61 -9.66 -12.51
C GLU A 539 -7.67 -8.38 -13.37
N GLY A 540 -8.49 -7.40 -12.98
CA GLY A 540 -8.65 -6.17 -13.76
C GLY A 540 -9.92 -5.42 -13.40
N TYR A 541 -10.76 -5.10 -14.39
CA TYR A 541 -12.06 -4.47 -14.15
C TYR A 541 -13.07 -4.81 -15.24
N VAL A 542 -14.34 -4.54 -14.94
CA VAL A 542 -15.43 -4.56 -15.92
C VAL A 542 -15.90 -3.13 -16.14
N SER A 543 -15.88 -2.66 -17.37
CA SER A 543 -16.57 -1.44 -17.78
C SER A 543 -18.07 -1.67 -17.69
N LEU A 544 -18.79 -0.82 -16.95
CA LEU A 544 -20.23 -0.99 -16.73
C LEU A 544 -21.09 -0.30 -17.79
N ASP A 545 -20.49 0.49 -18.67
CA ASP A 545 -21.16 1.14 -19.80
C ASP A 545 -21.49 0.10 -20.90
N ASP A 546 -20.58 -0.82 -21.20
CA ASP A 546 -20.70 -1.84 -22.24
C ASP A 546 -20.60 -3.29 -21.73
N ARG A 547 -20.25 -3.49 -20.45
CA ARG A 547 -20.04 -4.78 -19.77
C ARG A 547 -18.84 -5.56 -20.30
N GLU A 548 -17.83 -4.86 -20.81
CA GLU A 548 -16.60 -5.47 -21.30
C GLU A 548 -15.60 -5.68 -20.15
N TYR A 549 -14.90 -6.82 -20.21
CA TYR A 549 -13.87 -7.20 -19.26
C TYR A 549 -12.50 -6.75 -19.76
N HIS A 550 -11.73 -6.16 -18.86
CA HIS A 550 -10.38 -5.66 -19.07
C HIS A 550 -9.45 -6.30 -18.05
N TYR A 551 -8.27 -6.74 -18.49
CA TYR A 551 -7.34 -7.52 -17.68
C TYR A 551 -6.00 -6.82 -17.56
N TYR A 552 -5.43 -6.82 -16.35
CA TYR A 552 -4.11 -6.29 -16.08
C TYR A 552 -3.06 -7.37 -16.21
N LEU A 553 -2.12 -7.21 -17.15
CA LEU A 553 -0.89 -7.99 -17.14
C LEU A 553 0.13 -7.26 -16.26
N LYS A 554 0.45 -7.88 -15.14
CA LYS A 554 1.24 -7.28 -14.08
C LYS A 554 2.68 -7.80 -14.09
N ASP A 555 3.63 -6.97 -13.70
CA ASP A 555 4.99 -7.42 -13.43
C ASP A 555 5.12 -8.02 -12.01
N HIS A 556 6.36 -8.33 -11.60
CA HIS A 556 6.70 -8.94 -10.31
C HIS A 556 6.31 -8.10 -9.07
N GLN A 557 6.07 -6.81 -9.25
CA GLN A 557 5.65 -5.89 -8.17
C GLN A 557 4.17 -5.53 -8.22
N GLY A 558 3.41 -6.16 -9.13
CA GLY A 558 2.00 -5.82 -9.33
C GLY A 558 1.78 -4.51 -10.10
N ASN A 559 2.80 -3.97 -10.78
CA ASN A 559 2.63 -2.82 -11.66
C ASN A 559 1.80 -3.25 -12.88
N ASN A 560 0.78 -2.49 -13.22
CA ASN A 560 -0.03 -2.72 -14.42
C ASN A 560 0.75 -2.31 -15.66
N ARG A 561 1.39 -3.30 -16.32
CA ARG A 561 2.25 -3.09 -17.51
C ARG A 561 1.47 -3.00 -18.79
N VAL A 562 0.49 -3.89 -18.96
CA VAL A 562 -0.35 -3.95 -20.15
C VAL A 562 -1.79 -4.14 -19.71
N LEU A 563 -2.70 -3.39 -20.32
CA LEU A 563 -4.13 -3.61 -20.23
C LEU A 563 -4.58 -4.31 -21.51
N VAL A 564 -5.28 -5.42 -21.37
CA VAL A 564 -5.85 -6.15 -22.49
C VAL A 564 -7.36 -6.32 -22.34
N ASN A 565 -8.09 -6.31 -23.43
CA ASN A 565 -9.51 -6.65 -23.45
C ASN A 565 -9.73 -8.18 -23.38
N LYS A 566 -10.98 -8.60 -23.29
CA LYS A 566 -11.38 -10.02 -23.22
C LYS A 566 -10.88 -10.90 -24.38
N ASN A 567 -10.44 -10.33 -25.50
CA ASN A 567 -9.95 -11.03 -26.70
C ASN A 567 -8.42 -10.94 -26.83
N GLY A 568 -7.71 -10.40 -25.83
CA GLY A 568 -6.25 -10.22 -25.85
C GLY A 568 -5.77 -8.99 -26.62
N GLY A 569 -6.68 -8.14 -27.09
CA GLY A 569 -6.29 -6.87 -27.73
C GLY A 569 -5.70 -5.90 -26.67
N VAL A 570 -4.52 -5.36 -26.97
CA VAL A 570 -3.85 -4.38 -26.10
C VAL A 570 -4.59 -3.05 -26.17
N GLU A 571 -4.89 -2.47 -25.02
CA GLU A 571 -5.61 -1.20 -24.85
C GLU A 571 -4.75 -0.10 -24.20
N GLU A 572 -3.77 -0.50 -23.40
CA GLU A 572 -2.86 0.43 -22.73
C GLU A 572 -1.54 -0.27 -22.43
N ILE A 573 -0.43 0.44 -22.60
CA ILE A 573 0.89 0.01 -22.20
C ILE A 573 1.48 1.06 -21.24
N ASN A 574 2.06 0.62 -20.14
CA ASN A 574 2.70 1.48 -19.15
C ASN A 574 4.12 1.04 -18.88
N HIS A 575 5.04 1.98 -18.91
CA HIS A 575 6.40 1.82 -18.43
C HIS A 575 6.64 2.72 -17.23
N TYR A 576 7.46 2.23 -16.30
CA TYR A 576 7.70 2.92 -15.03
C TYR A 576 9.20 3.14 -14.78
N TYR A 577 9.54 4.33 -14.34
CA TYR A 577 10.78 4.53 -13.60
C TYR A 577 10.74 3.69 -12.32
N PRO A 578 11.88 3.31 -11.75
CA PRO A 578 11.96 2.55 -10.51
C PRO A 578 11.08 3.09 -9.37
N PHE A 579 11.07 4.40 -9.16
CA PHE A 579 10.22 5.05 -8.15
C PHE A 579 8.77 5.30 -8.63
N GLY A 580 8.34 4.71 -9.73
CA GLY A 580 6.92 4.65 -10.13
C GLY A 580 6.45 5.78 -11.04
N GLY A 581 7.33 6.68 -11.47
CA GLY A 581 7.01 7.65 -12.51
C GLY A 581 6.64 6.93 -13.81
N VAL A 582 5.50 7.30 -14.44
CA VAL A 582 5.06 6.69 -15.72
C VAL A 582 5.77 7.37 -16.88
N PHE A 583 6.44 6.60 -17.72
CA PHE A 583 7.02 7.10 -18.97
C PHE A 583 6.51 6.30 -20.17
N ALA A 584 6.49 6.91 -21.35
CA ALA A 584 6.09 6.29 -22.61
C ALA A 584 4.78 5.48 -22.49
N SER A 585 3.74 6.09 -21.91
CA SER A 585 2.39 5.54 -21.88
C SER A 585 1.68 5.90 -23.17
N GLU A 586 1.25 4.90 -23.92
CA GLU A 586 0.29 5.07 -24.99
C GLU A 586 -1.11 4.89 -24.41
N GLU A 587 -1.94 5.94 -24.47
CA GLU A 587 -3.29 6.04 -23.93
C GLU A 587 -3.38 5.91 -22.39
N ASN A 588 -4.17 6.73 -21.75
CA ASN A 588 -4.41 6.71 -20.29
C ASN A 588 -5.87 6.31 -20.05
N VAL A 589 -6.15 5.00 -20.20
CA VAL A 589 -7.50 4.46 -20.18
C VAL A 589 -8.05 4.32 -18.76
N GLN A 590 -7.18 4.07 -17.79
CA GLN A 590 -7.58 3.80 -16.40
C GLN A 590 -6.52 4.32 -15.40
N PRO A 591 -6.91 4.64 -14.14
CA PRO A 591 -6.02 5.28 -13.18
C PRO A 591 -5.08 4.34 -12.41
N TYR A 592 -5.31 3.02 -12.42
CA TYR A 592 -4.54 2.06 -11.62
C TYR A 592 -3.22 1.70 -12.32
N LYS A 593 -2.08 2.14 -11.78
CA LYS A 593 -0.77 2.07 -12.45
C LYS A 593 0.26 1.30 -11.62
N TYR A 594 1.24 2.01 -11.06
CA TYR A 594 2.34 1.48 -10.26
C TYR A 594 1.83 0.78 -9.01
N ASN A 595 2.30 -0.44 -8.73
CA ASN A 595 1.81 -1.37 -7.69
C ASN A 595 0.27 -1.55 -7.68
N GLY A 596 -0.39 -1.36 -8.83
CA GLY A 596 -1.85 -1.38 -8.92
C GLY A 596 -2.56 -0.23 -8.19
N LYS A 597 -1.83 0.81 -7.76
CA LYS A 597 -2.39 1.95 -7.03
C LYS A 597 -3.02 2.98 -7.96
N GLU A 598 -4.05 3.66 -7.45
CA GLU A 598 -4.75 4.73 -8.16
C GLU A 598 -3.85 5.97 -8.23
N LEU A 599 -3.59 6.44 -9.44
CA LEU A 599 -2.83 7.64 -9.74
C LEU A 599 -3.78 8.81 -10.00
N ASP A 600 -3.74 9.84 -9.16
CA ASP A 600 -4.44 11.09 -9.40
C ASP A 600 -3.54 12.06 -10.17
N THR A 601 -3.82 12.25 -11.45
CA THR A 601 -3.07 13.16 -12.34
C THR A 601 -3.70 14.55 -12.45
N LYS A 602 -4.87 14.78 -11.82
CA LYS A 602 -5.58 16.06 -11.96
C LYS A 602 -4.76 17.21 -11.41
N LYS A 603 -4.73 18.29 -12.15
CA LYS A 603 -3.93 19.51 -11.82
C LYS A 603 -2.42 19.26 -11.66
N GLY A 604 -1.90 18.17 -12.20
CA GLY A 604 -0.49 17.79 -12.04
C GLY A 604 -0.15 17.30 -10.63
N LEU A 605 -1.14 16.82 -9.87
CA LEU A 605 -0.93 16.29 -8.54
C LEU A 605 0.03 15.09 -8.59
N ASN A 606 -0.23 14.13 -9.49
CA ASN A 606 0.58 12.96 -9.76
C ASN A 606 0.94 12.16 -8.48
N TRP A 607 -0.04 12.01 -7.59
CA TRP A 607 0.10 11.19 -6.39
C TRP A 607 -0.56 9.84 -6.55
N TYR A 608 0.09 8.80 -6.01
CA TYR A 608 -0.50 7.48 -5.84
C TYR A 608 -1.15 7.34 -4.47
N ASP A 609 -2.37 6.83 -4.45
CA ASP A 609 -3.08 6.53 -3.21
C ASP A 609 -2.69 5.14 -2.70
N TYR A 610 -1.92 5.08 -1.61
CA TYR A 610 -1.54 3.85 -0.94
C TYR A 610 -2.47 3.50 0.25
N GLY A 611 -3.59 4.21 0.39
CA GLY A 611 -4.54 4.03 1.50
C GLY A 611 -4.14 4.85 2.73
N ALA A 612 -3.14 4.42 3.49
CA ALA A 612 -2.69 5.17 4.68
C ALA A 612 -1.93 6.46 4.34
N ARG A 613 -1.28 6.54 3.17
CA ARG A 613 -0.46 7.68 2.75
C ARG A 613 -0.61 7.97 1.26
N GLN A 614 -0.35 9.22 0.87
CA GLN A 614 -0.18 9.62 -0.53
C GLN A 614 1.31 9.56 -0.90
N TYR A 615 1.64 9.00 -2.05
CA TYR A 615 3.01 8.82 -2.53
C TYR A 615 3.30 9.70 -3.73
N ASP A 616 4.38 10.46 -3.69
CA ASP A 616 4.88 11.29 -4.78
C ASP A 616 6.05 10.61 -5.50
N ALA A 617 5.77 10.03 -6.66
CA ALA A 617 6.77 9.31 -7.46
C ALA A 617 7.86 10.22 -8.05
N ALA A 618 7.60 11.52 -8.23
CA ALA A 618 8.61 12.46 -8.74
C ALA A 618 9.77 12.66 -7.74
N LEU A 619 9.46 12.56 -6.46
CA LEU A 619 10.40 12.74 -5.36
C LEU A 619 10.78 11.41 -4.67
N GLY A 620 10.06 10.34 -4.90
CA GLY A 620 10.27 9.03 -4.27
C GLY A 620 9.93 9.00 -2.78
N ILE A 621 8.98 9.82 -2.31
CA ILE A 621 8.63 9.98 -0.90
C ILE A 621 7.12 9.95 -0.64
N PHE A 622 6.73 9.60 0.58
CA PHE A 622 5.38 9.80 1.09
C PHE A 622 5.19 11.22 1.63
N THR A 623 3.95 11.71 1.56
CA THR A 623 3.58 13.07 2.01
C THR A 623 3.37 13.20 3.50
N THR A 624 3.28 12.08 4.23
CA THR A 624 3.01 12.03 5.68
C THR A 624 3.95 11.06 6.38
N VAL A 625 4.07 11.22 7.72
CA VAL A 625 4.83 10.30 8.58
C VAL A 625 4.24 8.91 8.53
N ASP A 626 5.10 7.91 8.42
CA ASP A 626 4.69 6.51 8.47
C ASP A 626 4.05 6.15 9.82
N PRO A 627 2.78 5.72 9.86
CA PRO A 627 2.15 5.28 11.10
C PRO A 627 2.87 4.08 11.73
N SER A 628 3.60 3.28 10.94
CA SER A 628 4.43 2.16 11.38
C SER A 628 5.92 2.48 11.52
N SER A 629 6.34 3.75 11.52
CA SER A 629 7.76 4.16 11.57
C SER A 629 8.54 3.59 12.76
N GLU A 630 7.86 3.26 13.86
CA GLU A 630 8.46 2.62 15.04
C GLU A 630 8.90 1.16 14.81
N LYS A 631 8.52 0.56 13.67
CA LYS A 631 9.04 -0.74 13.23
C LYS A 631 10.36 -0.60 12.45
N TYR A 632 10.67 0.60 11.97
CA TYR A 632 11.77 0.90 11.04
C TYR A 632 12.66 2.03 11.54
N TYR A 633 13.04 2.02 12.80
CA TYR A 633 13.84 3.05 13.49
C TYR A 633 15.05 3.59 12.70
N PRO A 634 15.82 2.76 11.93
CA PRO A 634 16.99 3.25 11.21
C PRO A 634 16.66 4.17 10.03
N THR A 635 15.38 4.20 9.57
CA THR A 635 15.00 4.87 8.34
C THR A 635 14.16 6.13 8.60
N SER A 636 14.15 7.03 7.63
CA SER A 636 13.25 8.19 7.62
C SER A 636 11.79 7.75 7.59
N PRO A 637 10.89 8.41 8.34
CA PRO A 637 9.45 8.10 8.29
C PRO A 637 8.75 8.49 6.99
N TYR A 638 9.45 9.11 6.03
CA TYR A 638 8.89 9.51 4.73
C TYR A 638 9.39 8.65 3.57
N VAL A 639 10.36 7.76 3.81
CA VAL A 639 11.01 6.99 2.75
C VAL A 639 10.06 5.94 2.15
N TYR A 640 10.12 5.78 0.83
CA TYR A 640 9.43 4.72 0.11
C TYR A 640 10.31 3.47 0.03
N CYS A 641 9.76 2.32 0.44
CA CYS A 641 10.41 0.99 0.34
C CYS A 641 11.85 0.94 0.87
N GLY A 642 12.23 1.83 1.82
CA GLY A 642 13.60 1.92 2.33
C GLY A 642 14.64 2.27 1.28
N GLY A 643 14.26 2.91 0.16
CA GLY A 643 15.13 3.26 -0.97
C GLY A 643 15.37 2.09 -1.95
N ASP A 644 14.63 1.00 -1.83
CA ASP A 644 14.74 -0.16 -2.72
C ASP A 644 13.39 -0.46 -3.41
N PRO A 645 12.98 0.37 -4.39
CA PRO A 645 11.68 0.26 -5.03
C PRO A 645 11.58 -0.90 -6.04
N ILE A 646 12.65 -1.66 -6.28
CA ILE A 646 12.70 -2.77 -7.24
C ILE A 646 12.44 -4.12 -6.56
N ASN A 647 12.96 -4.30 -5.34
CA ASN A 647 12.85 -5.55 -4.60
C ASN A 647 11.80 -5.50 -3.50
N ARG A 648 11.17 -4.34 -3.28
CA ARG A 648 10.19 -4.11 -2.21
C ARG A 648 8.99 -3.37 -2.73
N ILE A 649 7.83 -3.62 -2.13
CA ILE A 649 6.59 -2.89 -2.36
C ILE A 649 5.99 -2.48 -1.02
N ASP A 650 5.25 -1.36 -0.99
CA ASP A 650 4.41 -0.95 0.12
C ASP A 650 2.94 -1.05 -0.31
N PRO A 651 2.18 -2.07 0.11
CA PRO A 651 0.80 -2.22 -0.36
C PRO A 651 -0.20 -1.29 0.28
N THR A 652 0.06 -0.82 1.51
CA THR A 652 -0.92 -0.08 2.31
C THR A 652 -0.50 1.34 2.65
N GLY A 653 0.77 1.67 2.38
CA GLY A 653 1.37 2.90 2.88
C GLY A 653 1.74 2.83 4.36
N ALA A 654 1.86 1.65 4.98
CA ALA A 654 2.13 1.50 6.41
C ALA A 654 2.84 0.20 6.86
N ASP A 655 2.81 -0.90 6.12
CA ASP A 655 3.28 -2.21 6.59
C ASP A 655 4.13 -3.01 5.58
N TRP A 656 5.05 -3.85 6.08
CA TRP A 656 5.95 -4.71 5.32
C TRP A 656 5.65 -6.19 5.57
N TYR A 657 5.86 -7.03 4.56
CA TYR A 657 5.73 -8.48 4.65
C TYR A 657 7.05 -9.19 4.39
N LYS A 658 7.14 -10.44 4.80
CA LYS A 658 8.33 -11.26 4.66
C LYS A 658 8.01 -12.47 3.82
N ASP A 659 8.85 -12.78 2.81
CA ASP A 659 8.74 -14.01 2.04
C ASP A 659 9.25 -15.23 2.83
N SER A 660 9.08 -16.42 2.25
CA SER A 660 9.54 -17.70 2.83
C SER A 660 11.05 -17.75 3.11
N ASP A 661 11.84 -16.88 2.46
CA ASP A 661 13.29 -16.83 2.58
C ASP A 661 13.78 -15.78 3.60
N GLY A 662 12.84 -15.08 4.23
CA GLY A 662 13.14 -14.13 5.28
C GLY A 662 13.28 -12.68 4.79
N ASN A 663 13.02 -12.38 3.52
CA ASN A 663 13.01 -11.02 2.99
C ASN A 663 11.68 -10.35 3.30
N TYR A 664 11.72 -9.06 3.65
CA TYR A 664 10.52 -8.29 3.97
C TYR A 664 9.90 -7.72 2.70
N HIS A 665 8.63 -7.98 2.52
CA HIS A 665 7.81 -7.45 1.45
C HIS A 665 6.54 -6.84 2.02
N TRP A 666 5.77 -6.11 1.22
CA TRP A 666 4.57 -5.43 1.63
C TRP A 666 3.33 -6.07 0.98
N ALA A 667 2.23 -6.30 1.70
CA ALA A 667 0.96 -6.73 1.15
C ALA A 667 -0.24 -6.26 1.98
N GLU A 668 -1.42 -6.11 1.40
CA GLU A 668 -2.63 -5.66 2.10
C GLU A 668 -3.18 -6.72 3.07
N ARG A 669 -3.81 -6.26 4.15
CA ARG A 669 -4.58 -7.11 5.05
C ARG A 669 -5.84 -7.59 4.31
N GLY A 670 -5.82 -8.84 3.79
CA GLY A 670 -6.92 -9.45 3.02
C GLY A 670 -6.83 -9.30 1.50
N GLY A 671 -5.75 -8.69 0.96
CA GLY A 671 -5.42 -8.76 -0.46
C GLY A 671 -4.69 -10.05 -0.82
N ASP A 672 -4.69 -10.40 -2.12
CA ASP A 672 -3.96 -11.56 -2.62
C ASP A 672 -2.46 -11.39 -2.38
N ILE A 673 -1.97 -12.10 -1.37
CA ILE A 673 -0.53 -12.19 -1.09
C ILE A 673 0.04 -13.17 -2.12
N ALA A 674 1.13 -12.77 -2.81
CA ALA A 674 1.83 -13.68 -3.71
C ALA A 674 2.14 -14.99 -2.98
N GLU A 675 1.86 -16.11 -3.62
CA GLU A 675 1.97 -17.45 -3.02
C GLU A 675 3.39 -17.67 -2.49
N GLY A 676 3.53 -18.08 -1.23
CA GLY A 676 4.82 -18.21 -0.54
C GLY A 676 5.18 -17.05 0.39
N TRP A 677 4.32 -16.04 0.52
CA TRP A 677 4.53 -14.90 1.42
C TRP A 677 3.78 -15.12 2.73
N THR A 678 4.43 -14.84 3.84
CA THR A 678 3.82 -14.98 5.17
C THR A 678 3.61 -13.62 5.80
N TRP A 679 2.37 -13.29 6.14
CA TRP A 679 2.06 -12.09 6.91
C TRP A 679 2.76 -12.14 8.27
N VAL A 680 3.56 -11.15 8.57
CA VAL A 680 4.30 -10.98 9.83
C VAL A 680 3.55 -9.96 10.70
N GLY A 681 2.21 -10.01 10.66
CA GLY A 681 1.40 -9.16 11.53
C GLY A 681 1.40 -9.65 12.96
N SER A 682 0.84 -8.88 13.85
CA SER A 682 0.83 -8.88 15.32
C SER A 682 1.23 -10.16 16.07
N SER A 683 0.95 -11.32 15.53
CA SER A 683 1.53 -12.62 15.92
C SER A 683 1.14 -13.72 14.95
N VAL A 684 2.08 -14.58 14.59
CA VAL A 684 1.85 -15.79 13.80
C VAL A 684 2.04 -16.98 14.70
N SER A 685 1.11 -17.93 14.67
CA SER A 685 1.25 -19.20 15.35
C SER A 685 1.40 -20.31 14.33
N ILE A 686 2.55 -20.99 14.35
CA ILE A 686 2.84 -22.10 13.47
C ILE A 686 2.80 -23.41 14.31
N GLU A 687 1.97 -24.37 13.90
CA GLU A 687 1.97 -25.69 14.50
C GLU A 687 3.18 -26.48 14.00
N ILE A 688 4.14 -26.75 14.90
CA ILE A 688 5.38 -27.48 14.57
C ILE A 688 5.29 -28.99 14.88
N SER A 689 4.30 -29.41 15.66
CA SER A 689 3.95 -30.82 15.90
C SER A 689 2.59 -30.88 16.61
N LYS A 690 1.94 -32.04 16.67
CA LYS A 690 0.68 -32.21 17.43
C LYS A 690 0.81 -31.60 18.82
N SER A 691 0.06 -30.50 19.06
CA SER A 691 0.01 -29.73 20.31
C SER A 691 1.23 -28.85 20.63
N LYS A 692 2.09 -28.54 19.67
CA LYS A 692 3.16 -27.54 19.87
C LYS A 692 3.07 -26.45 18.82
N TYR A 693 3.03 -25.20 19.29
CA TYR A 693 2.91 -24.00 18.47
C TYR A 693 4.09 -23.06 18.74
N VAL A 694 4.65 -22.49 17.68
CA VAL A 694 5.59 -21.35 17.78
C VAL A 694 4.79 -20.09 17.51
N ASN A 695 4.76 -19.21 18.48
CA ASN A 695 4.14 -17.89 18.36
C ASN A 695 5.23 -16.84 18.11
N TYR A 696 5.12 -16.16 16.99
CA TYR A 696 5.93 -15.00 16.65
C TYR A 696 5.14 -13.74 17.02
N TYR A 697 5.74 -12.86 17.79
CA TYR A 697 5.13 -11.59 18.21
C TYR A 697 5.75 -10.43 17.46
N GLU A 698 5.01 -9.36 17.26
CA GLU A 698 5.43 -8.12 16.62
C GLU A 698 6.75 -7.53 17.13
N ASN A 699 7.03 -7.70 18.40
CA ASN A 699 8.26 -7.23 19.04
C ASN A 699 9.48 -8.14 18.80
N GLY A 700 9.39 -9.08 17.85
CA GLY A 700 10.44 -10.06 17.56
C GLY A 700 10.55 -11.20 18.59
N GLY A 701 9.65 -11.26 19.55
CA GLY A 701 9.62 -12.33 20.56
C GLY A 701 9.13 -13.64 19.95
N ILE A 702 9.78 -14.76 20.28
CA ILE A 702 9.37 -16.11 19.92
C ILE A 702 9.00 -16.87 21.19
N LYS A 703 7.82 -17.51 21.23
CA LYS A 703 7.40 -18.34 22.36
C LYS A 703 6.83 -19.67 21.89
N ILE A 704 7.35 -20.77 22.40
CA ILE A 704 6.84 -22.11 22.15
C ILE A 704 5.79 -22.43 23.20
N ARG A 705 4.59 -22.85 22.78
CA ARG A 705 3.49 -23.27 23.66
C ARG A 705 2.99 -24.66 23.30
N ASN A 706 2.33 -25.30 24.26
CA ASN A 706 1.70 -26.62 24.10
C ASN A 706 0.19 -26.51 23.79
N ASP A 707 -0.33 -25.31 23.63
CA ASP A 707 -1.73 -25.00 23.38
C ASP A 707 -1.89 -23.98 22.25
N LYS A 708 -2.93 -24.10 21.44
CA LYS A 708 -3.27 -23.14 20.40
C LYS A 708 -3.63 -21.81 21.07
N PRO A 709 -3.01 -20.68 20.71
CA PRO A 709 -3.34 -19.40 21.33
C PRO A 709 -4.77 -19.01 21.00
N ASN A 710 -5.46 -18.51 22.01
CA ASN A 710 -6.79 -17.93 21.82
C ASN A 710 -6.60 -16.47 21.39
N PHE A 711 -6.64 -16.20 20.10
CA PHE A 711 -6.42 -14.87 19.51
C PHE A 711 -7.51 -13.85 19.86
N SER A 712 -8.67 -14.25 20.37
CA SER A 712 -9.77 -13.36 20.75
C SER A 712 -9.40 -12.32 21.84
N ARG A 713 -8.25 -12.47 22.49
CA ARG A 713 -7.73 -11.51 23.47
C ARG A 713 -6.70 -10.51 22.89
N MET A 714 -6.22 -10.72 21.67
CA MET A 714 -5.17 -9.88 21.06
C MET A 714 -5.68 -8.84 20.08
N GLU A 715 -6.87 -9.05 19.50
CA GLU A 715 -7.47 -8.10 18.56
C GLU A 715 -7.87 -6.74 19.16
N SER A 716 -7.92 -6.63 20.51
CA SER A 716 -8.22 -5.37 21.19
C SER A 716 -7.07 -4.35 21.19
N TYR A 717 -5.88 -4.70 20.68
CA TYR A 717 -4.74 -3.78 20.58
C TYR A 717 -4.61 -3.08 19.22
N TRP A 718 -5.42 -3.46 18.23
CA TRP A 718 -5.23 -3.07 16.83
C TRP A 718 -6.23 -2.06 16.26
N SER A 719 -7.05 -1.45 17.06
CA SER A 719 -7.82 -0.26 16.64
C SER A 719 -6.98 1.03 16.72
N TRP A 720 -5.66 0.93 16.58
CA TRP A 720 -4.71 2.01 16.91
C TRP A 720 -3.95 2.59 15.73
N LEU A 721 -4.30 2.23 14.52
CA LEU A 721 -3.81 2.93 13.32
C LEU A 721 -4.96 3.58 12.58
#